data_f352fe82a06f33c12f0e0a8da79b933b
#
_entry.id   f352fe82a06f33c12f0e0a8da79b933b
#
_cell.length_a   1.000
_cell.length_b   1.000
_cell.length_c   1.000
_cell.angle_alpha   90.00
_cell.angle_beta   90.00
_cell.angle_gamma   90.00
#
_symmetry.space_group_name_H-M   'P 1'
#
loop_
_entity.id
_entity.type
_entity.pdbx_description
1 polymer ?
#
loop_
_entity_poly.entity_id
_entity_poly.type
_entity_poly.pdbx_seq_one_letter_code
_entity_poly.pdbx_strand_id
1 'polypeptide(L)'
;MKRIMHFKHIICVILMAVTTNLYAQTSGTITGNVLDKDNTPVPNMNVTLLGTGNVTTTKKDGKFVFTNIHPGTYSIQVSCVGFESQVQLVSVKDGQTTDVSFEIYEKTSELQNVEVTGRRTSYVDPLSAISTRTSMPMKDLAQSVQAIPRVILNEQQAFKLNEAYRNAAGIVEVNTLNDWVIRGFRKGKTNFLMNGQMGSMNYENPPMLFNAEKIEVLRGPSALLFGYATPGGVVNFITKKPLENYYNNINISGGSFNTFHFQSDFTGPLNKSKSLLYRLNVGYENAGNHVDFLKMEYFAIAPSLLWKISNKTSLLSEFSYMRDDRTLCYENGYPAVNGDVFAVSQSLAVHEPDDYSNRDAYQAQLNFKHYFKENLIFNTLVNYTKVKADAEYLITWDGPDENGDLPRVIERMKQDHDILSINAYLESNFDIGTIKNKLLIGFDHYYMLESYPDYKNASASSINVFHPVYGTVDKANSPNDIYNSTVWQYKTRTFSGYIQDHITFTEKIKGVIGLRYEKYNYKMRYEDSGDVDNDTSEVSSWIPRAGLIYQPIKDISVYGSYSVGFEPQKSNYPRNGGPFDPETSSQFEIGVKSDLFNKRLMTTLALYTIVKENVLTPDPNDPSGRRRVATGQVKSKGVEFNLTGNITDNWAVLFNYAYNNIEVTKSNREGEVGKTFGNAPKHLMNLWTTYKINKGVFNGLKFGGGFRFVDKRIPYTLEDIELPAYTILDAMLSYTVKKATISVNLYNITNKKHILGAYSSWQLRPGNPRTLRIGLDYTF
;
A
#
# COMPACT_ATOMS: atom_id res chain seq x y z
N MET A 1 4.08 69.24 37.17
CA MET A 1 2.88 68.52 37.62
C MET A 1 1.55 68.97 36.97
N LYS A 2 1.49 69.94 36.08
CA LYS A 2 0.24 70.34 35.37
C LYS A 2 -0.02 69.72 33.99
N ARG A 3 0.90 68.93 33.41
CA ARG A 3 0.72 68.27 32.10
C ARG A 3 0.20 66.80 32.15
N ILE A 4 0.18 66.19 33.33
CA ILE A 4 -0.29 64.74 33.46
C ILE A 4 -1.81 64.70 33.78
N MET A 5 -2.39 65.85 34.23
CA MET A 5 -3.82 65.88 34.56
C MET A 5 -4.75 66.06 33.35
N HIS A 6 -4.25 66.56 32.21
CA HIS A 6 -5.05 66.69 30.97
C HIS A 6 -5.12 65.42 30.16
N PHE A 7 -4.15 64.54 30.32
CA PHE A 7 -4.14 63.18 29.56
C PHE A 7 -5.13 62.21 30.18
N LYS A 8 -5.40 62.24 31.49
CA LYS A 8 -6.41 61.44 32.19
C LYS A 8 -7.86 61.80 31.83
N HIS A 9 -8.13 63.06 31.58
CA HIS A 9 -9.48 63.51 31.19
C HIS A 9 -9.81 63.22 29.73
N ILE A 10 -8.83 63.20 28.83
CA ILE A 10 -9.00 62.81 27.42
C ILE A 10 -9.24 61.29 27.29
N ILE A 11 -8.58 60.43 28.08
CA ILE A 11 -8.80 59.03 28.13
C ILE A 11 -10.19 58.64 28.67
N CYS A 12 -10.67 59.35 29.70
CA CYS A 12 -12.03 59.17 30.24
C CYS A 12 -13.13 59.59 29.26
N VAL A 13 -12.92 60.63 28.47
CA VAL A 13 -13.90 61.07 27.44
C VAL A 13 -13.88 60.18 26.25
N ILE A 14 -12.74 59.60 25.85
CA ILE A 14 -12.66 58.59 24.78
C ILE A 14 -13.24 57.25 25.24
N LEU A 15 -13.07 56.82 26.49
CA LEU A 15 -13.74 55.63 27.03
C LEU A 15 -15.26 55.82 27.22
N MET A 16 -15.79 57.01 27.45
CA MET A 16 -17.23 57.27 27.50
C MET A 16 -17.86 57.41 26.11
N ALA A 17 -17.10 57.77 25.07
CA ALA A 17 -17.58 57.81 23.68
C ALA A 17 -17.66 56.45 22.98
N VAL A 18 -17.03 55.39 23.55
CA VAL A 18 -17.05 54.04 23.01
C VAL A 18 -18.21 53.18 23.57
N THR A 19 -18.94 53.68 24.58
CA THR A 19 -19.97 52.91 25.28
C THR A 19 -21.41 53.16 24.81
N THR A 20 -21.64 53.86 23.70
CA THR A 20 -23.01 54.14 23.23
C THR A 20 -23.29 53.68 21.81
N ASN A 21 -22.97 52.44 21.48
CA ASN A 21 -23.59 51.71 20.37
C ASN A 21 -23.66 50.23 20.67
N LEU A 22 -24.20 49.84 21.81
CA LEU A 22 -24.79 48.50 21.96
C LEU A 22 -26.16 48.54 21.27
N TYR A 23 -26.16 48.43 19.94
CA TYR A 23 -27.32 47.94 19.27
C TYR A 23 -27.54 46.52 19.78
N ALA A 24 -28.64 46.30 20.48
CA ALA A 24 -29.13 44.95 20.71
C ALA A 24 -29.33 44.31 19.30
N GLN A 25 -28.37 43.50 18.85
CA GLN A 25 -28.53 42.73 17.66
C GLN A 25 -29.66 41.74 17.96
N THR A 26 -30.83 42.05 17.46
CA THR A 26 -31.95 41.14 17.51
C THR A 26 -31.61 39.98 16.55
N SER A 27 -31.85 38.77 16.97
CA SER A 27 -31.56 37.56 16.21
C SER A 27 -32.84 36.98 15.65
N GLY A 28 -32.76 36.37 14.45
CA GLY A 28 -33.86 35.63 13.84
C GLY A 28 -33.89 34.15 14.25
N THR A 29 -34.92 33.50 13.91
CA THR A 29 -35.14 32.05 14.10
C THR A 29 -35.37 31.39 12.75
N ILE A 30 -34.82 30.19 12.56
CA ILE A 30 -35.13 29.31 11.42
C ILE A 30 -35.89 28.13 11.98
N THR A 31 -37.08 27.89 11.45
CA THR A 31 -37.87 26.68 11.67
C THR A 31 -37.96 25.90 10.37
N GLY A 32 -38.15 24.62 10.46
CA GLY A 32 -38.38 23.83 9.26
C GLY A 32 -38.83 22.41 9.55
N ASN A 33 -39.25 21.74 8.50
CA ASN A 33 -39.68 20.35 8.51
C ASN A 33 -38.94 19.54 7.43
N VAL A 34 -38.80 18.26 7.68
CA VAL A 34 -38.22 17.29 6.75
C VAL A 34 -39.27 16.20 6.53
N LEU A 35 -39.70 16.04 5.29
CA LEU A 35 -40.70 15.08 4.84
C LEU A 35 -40.08 14.13 3.81
N ASP A 36 -40.59 12.92 3.71
CA ASP A 36 -40.33 12.03 2.57
C ASP A 36 -41.25 12.32 1.39
N LYS A 37 -41.09 11.57 0.27
CA LYS A 37 -41.92 11.67 -0.95
C LYS A 37 -43.42 11.41 -0.70
N ASP A 38 -43.75 10.73 0.39
CA ASP A 38 -45.14 10.41 0.77
C ASP A 38 -45.68 11.40 1.81
N ASN A 39 -44.98 12.56 2.01
CA ASN A 39 -45.26 13.60 2.99
C ASN A 39 -45.27 13.10 4.44
N THR A 40 -44.52 12.00 4.72
CA THR A 40 -44.36 11.48 6.09
C THR A 40 -43.19 12.20 6.78
N PRO A 41 -43.36 12.69 8.04
CA PRO A 41 -42.29 13.34 8.77
C PRO A 41 -41.09 12.38 9.04
N VAL A 42 -39.86 12.86 8.77
CA VAL A 42 -38.67 12.04 8.94
C VAL A 42 -37.88 12.52 10.16
N PRO A 43 -37.79 11.71 11.23
CA PRO A 43 -37.08 12.03 12.45
C PRO A 43 -35.57 11.72 12.35
N ASN A 44 -34.77 12.29 13.27
CA ASN A 44 -33.35 12.03 13.44
C ASN A 44 -32.46 12.38 12.22
N MET A 45 -32.92 13.28 11.34
CA MET A 45 -32.10 13.86 10.28
C MET A 45 -31.14 14.90 10.85
N ASN A 46 -29.88 14.86 10.50
CA ASN A 46 -28.92 15.92 10.84
C ASN A 46 -29.21 17.16 10.00
N VAL A 47 -29.44 18.29 10.65
CA VAL A 47 -29.62 19.59 10.01
C VAL A 47 -28.46 20.49 10.43
N THR A 48 -27.69 20.95 9.45
CA THR A 48 -26.47 21.76 9.65
C THR A 48 -26.62 23.11 8.98
N LEU A 49 -26.40 24.18 9.72
CA LEU A 49 -26.29 25.53 9.17
C LEU A 49 -24.83 25.75 8.75
N LEU A 50 -24.56 25.58 7.46
CA LEU A 50 -23.18 25.55 6.93
C LEU A 50 -22.44 26.87 7.20
N GLY A 51 -21.18 26.75 7.61
CA GLY A 51 -20.29 27.89 7.91
C GLY A 51 -20.48 28.50 9.29
N THR A 52 -21.44 28.06 10.11
CA THR A 52 -21.71 28.65 11.45
C THR A 52 -21.36 27.73 12.62
N GLY A 53 -21.18 26.44 12.38
CA GLY A 53 -21.01 25.43 13.43
C GLY A 53 -22.31 24.99 14.11
N ASN A 54 -23.46 25.56 13.75
CA ASN A 54 -24.76 25.19 14.32
C ASN A 54 -25.30 23.89 13.67
N VAL A 55 -25.58 22.89 14.50
CA VAL A 55 -26.15 21.60 14.09
C VAL A 55 -27.30 21.25 15.01
N THR A 56 -28.39 20.72 14.45
CA THR A 56 -29.53 20.19 15.18
C THR A 56 -30.02 18.90 14.50
N THR A 57 -31.00 18.22 15.09
CA THR A 57 -31.65 17.04 14.48
C THR A 57 -33.15 17.21 14.42
N THR A 58 -33.80 16.59 13.43
CA THR A 58 -35.26 16.60 13.36
C THR A 58 -35.87 15.76 14.48
N LYS A 59 -36.96 16.29 15.07
CA LYS A 59 -37.75 15.61 16.10
C LYS A 59 -38.63 14.51 15.49
N LYS A 60 -39.44 13.82 16.31
CA LYS A 60 -40.37 12.75 15.85
C LYS A 60 -41.40 13.25 14.83
N ASP A 61 -41.72 14.52 14.83
CA ASP A 61 -42.62 15.20 13.89
C ASP A 61 -41.90 15.77 12.65
N GLY A 62 -40.66 15.41 12.42
CA GLY A 62 -39.83 15.88 11.31
C GLY A 62 -39.34 17.32 11.44
N LYS A 63 -39.67 18.04 12.53
CA LYS A 63 -39.37 19.46 12.68
C LYS A 63 -38.02 19.71 13.32
N PHE A 64 -37.41 20.84 12.95
CA PHE A 64 -36.16 21.36 13.56
C PHE A 64 -36.27 22.88 13.77
N VAL A 65 -35.40 23.41 14.62
CA VAL A 65 -35.31 24.85 14.90
C VAL A 65 -33.85 25.26 15.19
N PHE A 66 -33.46 26.40 14.64
CA PHE A 66 -32.28 27.16 15.01
C PHE A 66 -32.73 28.50 15.57
N THR A 67 -32.34 28.82 16.79
CA THR A 67 -32.62 30.09 17.44
C THR A 67 -31.36 30.96 17.52
N ASN A 68 -31.52 32.25 17.69
CA ASN A 68 -30.42 33.22 17.85
C ASN A 68 -29.46 33.24 16.63
N ILE A 69 -30.01 33.22 15.43
CA ILE A 69 -29.26 33.34 14.19
C ILE A 69 -29.20 34.79 13.76
N HIS A 70 -27.99 35.31 13.51
CA HIS A 70 -27.82 36.68 13.03
C HIS A 70 -28.48 36.85 11.64
N PRO A 71 -28.99 38.06 11.35
CA PRO A 71 -29.52 38.34 10.00
C PRO A 71 -28.47 38.10 8.93
N GLY A 72 -28.86 37.40 7.85
CA GLY A 72 -27.95 37.02 6.77
C GLY A 72 -28.52 35.89 5.90
N THR A 73 -27.78 35.51 4.86
CA THR A 73 -28.12 34.38 3.99
C THR A 73 -27.25 33.19 4.34
N TYR A 74 -27.86 32.05 4.58
CA TYR A 74 -27.23 30.81 5.03
C TYR A 74 -27.61 29.64 4.12
N SER A 75 -26.75 28.63 4.06
CA SER A 75 -27.06 27.34 3.47
C SER A 75 -27.39 26.34 4.57
N ILE A 76 -28.59 25.78 4.54
CA ILE A 76 -29.01 24.69 5.42
C ILE A 76 -28.82 23.38 4.68
N GLN A 77 -28.11 22.44 5.29
CA GLN A 77 -27.95 21.07 4.79
C GLN A 77 -28.70 20.11 5.69
N VAL A 78 -29.55 19.27 5.07
CA VAL A 78 -30.18 18.11 5.72
C VAL A 78 -29.52 16.85 5.23
N SER A 79 -29.10 15.96 6.14
CA SER A 79 -28.40 14.73 5.80
C SER A 79 -28.66 13.62 6.82
N CYS A 80 -28.75 12.38 6.34
CA CYS A 80 -28.79 11.16 7.15
C CYS A 80 -28.28 9.98 6.33
N VAL A 81 -27.85 8.93 7.03
CA VAL A 81 -27.47 7.67 6.39
C VAL A 81 -28.73 7.04 5.76
N GLY A 82 -28.68 6.74 4.45
CA GLY A 82 -29.81 6.17 3.71
C GLY A 82 -30.65 7.19 2.95
N PHE A 83 -30.36 8.49 3.04
CA PHE A 83 -31.09 9.54 2.31
C PHE A 83 -30.14 10.45 1.51
N GLU A 84 -30.64 11.03 0.41
CA GLU A 84 -29.88 12.03 -0.34
C GLU A 84 -29.78 13.33 0.47
N SER A 85 -28.56 13.89 0.54
CA SER A 85 -28.33 15.15 1.23
C SER A 85 -28.92 16.30 0.42
N GLN A 86 -29.76 17.13 1.05
CA GLN A 86 -30.38 18.32 0.45
C GLN A 86 -29.74 19.59 1.02
N VAL A 87 -29.54 20.61 0.17
CA VAL A 87 -29.04 21.92 0.58
C VAL A 87 -29.94 23.02 0.04
N GLN A 88 -30.40 23.92 0.91
CA GLN A 88 -31.25 25.06 0.54
C GLN A 88 -30.68 26.35 1.13
N LEU A 89 -30.76 27.43 0.36
CA LEU A 89 -30.47 28.80 0.80
C LEU A 89 -31.64 29.39 1.58
N VAL A 90 -31.36 29.98 2.72
CA VAL A 90 -32.33 30.65 3.58
C VAL A 90 -31.86 32.07 3.95
N SER A 91 -32.75 33.06 3.89
CA SER A 91 -32.45 34.42 4.31
C SER A 91 -33.11 34.68 5.66
N VAL A 92 -32.31 34.99 6.66
CA VAL A 92 -32.77 35.31 8.02
C VAL A 92 -32.81 36.83 8.18
N LYS A 93 -33.96 37.34 8.57
CA LYS A 93 -34.19 38.74 8.87
C LYS A 93 -34.31 38.94 10.37
N ASP A 94 -34.01 40.14 10.78
CA ASP A 94 -33.98 40.54 12.20
C ASP A 94 -35.36 40.36 12.85
N GLY A 95 -35.40 39.72 14.00
CA GLY A 95 -36.61 39.44 14.77
C GLY A 95 -37.63 38.53 14.12
N GLN A 96 -37.34 37.98 12.93
CA GLN A 96 -38.30 37.17 12.17
C GLN A 96 -37.97 35.64 12.26
N THR A 97 -39.04 34.85 12.15
CA THR A 97 -38.93 33.41 11.94
C THR A 97 -39.03 33.12 10.43
N THR A 98 -38.01 32.44 9.91
CA THR A 98 -38.00 31.95 8.52
C THR A 98 -38.28 30.46 8.54
N ASP A 99 -39.29 30.04 7.79
CA ASP A 99 -39.67 28.61 7.68
C ASP A 99 -39.15 28.00 6.39
N VAL A 100 -38.64 26.75 6.47
CA VAL A 100 -38.11 26.00 5.32
C VAL A 100 -38.64 24.57 5.33
N SER A 101 -38.86 23.98 4.17
CA SER A 101 -39.30 22.59 4.02
C SER A 101 -38.31 21.84 3.13
N PHE A 102 -37.94 20.66 3.56
CA PHE A 102 -37.10 19.74 2.80
C PHE A 102 -37.90 18.50 2.47
N GLU A 103 -37.90 18.13 1.20
CA GLU A 103 -38.37 16.85 0.74
C GLU A 103 -37.16 15.96 0.50
N ILE A 104 -37.07 14.84 1.22
CA ILE A 104 -35.92 13.93 1.13
C ILE A 104 -36.31 12.64 0.44
N TYR A 105 -35.40 12.13 -0.33
CA TYR A 105 -35.54 10.88 -1.05
C TYR A 105 -34.67 9.82 -0.39
N GLU A 106 -35.22 8.63 -0.14
CA GLU A 106 -34.41 7.50 0.23
C GLU A 106 -33.37 7.31 -0.88
N LYS A 107 -32.12 7.24 -0.46
CA LYS A 107 -31.07 6.83 -1.35
C LYS A 107 -31.38 5.37 -1.68
N THR A 108 -32.07 5.14 -2.83
CA THR A 108 -32.11 3.80 -3.41
C THR A 108 -30.68 3.30 -3.35
N SER A 109 -30.47 2.18 -2.67
CA SER A 109 -29.16 1.67 -2.34
C SER A 109 -28.38 1.37 -3.62
N GLU A 110 -27.93 2.42 -4.31
CA GLU A 110 -26.71 2.33 -5.03
C GLU A 110 -25.67 2.07 -3.95
N LEU A 111 -25.17 0.85 -3.91
CA LEU A 111 -23.81 0.59 -3.47
C LEU A 111 -22.92 1.37 -4.44
N GLN A 112 -22.98 2.69 -4.34
CA GLN A 112 -22.02 3.55 -4.99
C GLN A 112 -20.67 3.05 -4.47
N ASN A 113 -19.79 2.67 -5.39
CA ASN A 113 -18.39 2.87 -5.13
C ASN A 113 -18.29 4.18 -4.37
N VAL A 114 -17.83 4.15 -3.14
CA VAL A 114 -17.60 5.38 -2.39
C VAL A 114 -16.54 6.12 -3.18
N GLU A 115 -16.99 6.94 -4.13
CA GLU A 115 -16.13 7.91 -4.79
C GLU A 115 -15.62 8.78 -3.67
N VAL A 116 -14.32 8.80 -3.48
CA VAL A 116 -13.66 9.64 -2.49
C VAL A 116 -13.84 11.07 -2.97
N THR A 117 -14.92 11.71 -2.53
CA THR A 117 -15.25 13.08 -2.94
C THR A 117 -14.42 14.14 -2.21
N GLY A 118 -13.49 13.74 -1.35
CA GLY A 118 -12.63 14.63 -0.58
C GLY A 118 -11.41 13.93 0.02
N ARG A 119 -10.45 14.73 0.52
CA ARG A 119 -9.26 14.25 1.22
C ARG A 119 -9.65 13.51 2.50
N ARG A 120 -9.38 12.21 2.58
CA ARG A 120 -9.55 11.47 3.83
C ARG A 120 -8.49 11.92 4.84
N THR A 121 -8.96 12.40 5.99
CA THR A 121 -8.10 12.81 7.11
C THR A 121 -8.06 11.78 8.23
N SER A 122 -8.80 10.69 8.09
CA SER A 122 -8.92 9.62 9.08
C SER A 122 -7.89 8.52 8.85
N TYR A 123 -7.39 7.96 9.94
CA TYR A 123 -6.58 6.73 9.92
C TYR A 123 -7.44 5.49 9.57
N VAL A 124 -8.75 5.59 9.72
CA VAL A 124 -9.70 4.51 9.40
C VAL A 124 -10.10 4.54 7.95
N ASP A 125 -9.93 3.45 7.24
CA ASP A 125 -10.56 3.16 5.96
C ASP A 125 -11.37 1.86 6.07
N PRO A 126 -12.70 1.96 6.26
CA PRO A 126 -13.52 0.80 6.56
C PRO A 126 -13.83 -0.07 5.34
N LEU A 127 -13.46 0.37 4.13
CA LEU A 127 -13.81 -0.31 2.88
C LEU A 127 -12.61 -0.94 2.21
N SER A 128 -12.72 -2.20 1.85
CA SER A 128 -11.83 -2.86 0.90
C SER A 128 -12.64 -3.14 -0.37
N ALA A 129 -12.60 -2.20 -1.30
CA ALA A 129 -13.39 -2.31 -2.52
C ALA A 129 -12.63 -3.01 -3.63
N ILE A 130 -11.35 -2.71 -3.76
CA ILE A 130 -10.56 -3.09 -4.95
C ILE A 130 -9.93 -4.46 -4.76
N SER A 131 -9.40 -4.72 -3.57
CA SER A 131 -8.68 -5.97 -3.26
C SER A 131 -9.56 -7.22 -3.24
N THR A 132 -10.87 -7.05 -3.10
CA THR A 132 -11.84 -8.16 -3.11
C THR A 132 -12.68 -8.19 -4.37
N ARG A 133 -12.45 -7.25 -5.31
CA ARG A 133 -13.25 -7.03 -6.52
C ARG A 133 -14.72 -6.71 -6.26
N THR A 134 -15.11 -6.63 -4.99
CA THR A 134 -16.45 -6.27 -4.54
C THR A 134 -16.34 -5.20 -3.47
N SER A 135 -17.19 -4.18 -3.52
CA SER A 135 -17.23 -3.15 -2.47
C SER A 135 -17.86 -3.75 -1.20
N MET A 136 -17.03 -4.05 -0.21
CA MET A 136 -17.48 -4.63 1.07
C MET A 136 -16.78 -3.97 2.26
N PRO A 137 -17.48 -3.82 3.38
CA PRO A 137 -16.85 -3.43 4.64
C PRO A 137 -15.75 -4.44 5.04
N MET A 138 -14.61 -3.96 5.52
CA MET A 138 -13.52 -4.85 5.95
C MET A 138 -13.94 -5.86 7.02
N LYS A 139 -14.91 -5.51 7.87
CA LYS A 139 -15.46 -6.41 8.89
C LYS A 139 -16.27 -7.58 8.32
N ASP A 140 -16.78 -7.44 7.08
CA ASP A 140 -17.54 -8.46 6.38
C ASP A 140 -16.66 -9.36 5.49
N LEU A 141 -15.35 -9.31 5.67
CA LEU A 141 -14.39 -10.15 4.97
C LEU A 141 -13.85 -11.24 5.91
N ALA A 142 -13.97 -12.50 5.49
CA ALA A 142 -13.37 -13.64 6.20
C ALA A 142 -11.87 -13.78 5.85
N GLN A 143 -11.10 -12.72 6.03
CA GLN A 143 -9.66 -12.63 5.74
C GLN A 143 -9.05 -11.44 6.45
N SER A 144 -7.79 -11.56 6.88
CA SER A 144 -7.03 -10.44 7.42
C SER A 144 -6.62 -9.48 6.31
N VAL A 145 -7.18 -8.27 6.33
CA VAL A 145 -6.87 -7.17 5.40
C VAL A 145 -6.58 -5.91 6.20
N GLN A 146 -5.59 -5.16 5.80
CA GLN A 146 -5.24 -3.87 6.40
C GLN A 146 -5.04 -2.82 5.33
N ALA A 147 -5.61 -1.64 5.50
CA ALA A 147 -5.33 -0.46 4.69
C ALA A 147 -4.38 0.49 5.43
N ILE A 148 -3.44 1.07 4.69
CA ILE A 148 -2.56 2.15 5.12
C ILE A 148 -2.98 3.38 4.32
N PRO A 149 -3.80 4.28 4.87
CA PRO A 149 -4.33 5.43 4.14
C PRO A 149 -3.28 6.52 3.96
N ARG A 150 -3.48 7.37 2.95
CA ARG A 150 -2.58 8.45 2.55
C ARG A 150 -2.19 9.39 3.71
N VAL A 151 -3.09 9.62 4.68
CA VAL A 151 -2.81 10.50 5.82
C VAL A 151 -1.60 10.01 6.64
N ILE A 152 -1.47 8.71 6.86
CA ILE A 152 -0.33 8.12 7.58
C ILE A 152 0.95 8.26 6.76
N LEU A 153 0.88 8.00 5.45
CA LEU A 153 2.02 8.14 4.54
C LEU A 153 2.54 9.58 4.50
N ASN A 154 1.63 10.56 4.46
CA ASN A 154 1.98 11.98 4.47
C ASN A 154 2.60 12.42 5.80
N GLU A 155 2.04 12.00 6.95
CA GLU A 155 2.58 12.34 8.27
C GLU A 155 3.99 11.79 8.47
N GLN A 156 4.23 10.59 7.95
CA GLN A 156 5.54 9.96 7.97
C GLN A 156 6.43 10.40 6.81
N GLN A 157 6.04 11.37 5.98
CA GLN A 157 6.74 11.71 4.75
C GLN A 157 7.29 10.47 4.03
N ALA A 158 6.45 9.43 3.91
CA ALA A 158 6.79 8.21 3.19
C ALA A 158 6.64 8.47 1.68
N PHE A 159 7.74 8.35 0.93
CA PHE A 159 7.79 8.64 -0.50
C PHE A 159 7.89 7.38 -1.36
N LYS A 160 8.39 6.30 -0.78
CA LYS A 160 8.52 4.97 -1.41
C LYS A 160 7.67 3.93 -0.71
N LEU A 161 7.27 2.90 -1.44
CA LEU A 161 6.40 1.85 -0.93
C LEU A 161 7.02 1.08 0.25
N ASN A 162 8.33 0.81 0.21
CA ASN A 162 9.03 0.14 1.29
C ASN A 162 8.97 0.92 2.62
N GLU A 163 8.93 2.25 2.58
CA GLU A 163 8.74 3.08 3.78
C GLU A 163 7.33 2.92 4.39
N ALA A 164 6.35 2.46 3.62
CA ALA A 164 4.99 2.20 4.10
C ALA A 164 4.87 0.88 4.87
N TYR A 165 5.76 -0.11 4.63
CA TYR A 165 5.63 -1.46 5.20
C TYR A 165 5.66 -1.50 6.73
N ARG A 166 6.35 -0.54 7.36
CA ARG A 166 6.33 -0.41 8.83
C ARG A 166 4.93 -0.23 9.43
N ASN A 167 3.96 0.19 8.63
CA ASN A 167 2.58 0.43 9.07
C ASN A 167 1.69 -0.82 8.99
N ALA A 168 2.22 -1.95 8.57
CA ALA A 168 1.45 -3.19 8.45
C ALA A 168 2.01 -4.29 9.35
N ALA A 169 1.12 -5.02 10.04
CA ALA A 169 1.53 -6.16 10.86
C ALA A 169 2.09 -7.28 9.99
N GLY A 170 3.14 -7.94 10.47
CA GLY A 170 3.70 -9.12 9.84
C GLY A 170 4.47 -8.88 8.54
N ILE A 171 4.67 -7.62 8.11
CA ILE A 171 5.54 -7.28 6.98
C ILE A 171 6.91 -6.83 7.49
N VAL A 172 7.96 -7.43 6.96
CA VAL A 172 9.33 -6.97 7.14
C VAL A 172 9.99 -6.73 5.78
N GLU A 173 10.61 -5.57 5.64
CA GLU A 173 11.46 -5.23 4.51
C GLU A 173 12.76 -6.03 4.58
N VAL A 174 13.19 -6.58 3.44
CA VAL A 174 14.43 -7.37 3.33
C VAL A 174 15.56 -6.55 2.71
N ASN A 175 15.19 -5.68 1.77
CA ASN A 175 16.12 -4.77 1.10
C ASN A 175 15.39 -3.49 0.65
N THR A 176 16.15 -2.54 0.10
CA THR A 176 15.63 -1.28 -0.40
C THR A 176 14.99 -1.37 -1.79
N LEU A 177 14.98 -2.56 -2.40
CA LEU A 177 14.55 -2.81 -3.78
C LEU A 177 13.15 -3.44 -3.87
N ASN A 178 12.24 -3.13 -2.97
CA ASN A 178 10.86 -3.65 -2.98
C ASN A 178 10.75 -5.15 -2.69
N ASP A 179 11.58 -5.66 -1.81
CA ASP A 179 11.50 -7.03 -1.33
C ASP A 179 11.03 -7.08 0.12
N TRP A 180 10.14 -7.99 0.42
CA TRP A 180 9.56 -8.16 1.75
C TRP A 180 9.20 -9.60 2.06
N VAL A 181 9.03 -9.86 3.35
CA VAL A 181 8.51 -11.11 3.90
C VAL A 181 7.20 -10.84 4.61
N ILE A 182 6.17 -11.65 4.36
CA ILE A 182 4.89 -11.65 5.07
C ILE A 182 4.64 -13.06 5.60
N ARG A 183 4.30 -13.18 6.90
CA ARG A 183 4.07 -14.48 7.54
C ARG A 183 5.21 -15.49 7.33
N GLY A 184 6.43 -14.96 7.17
CA GLY A 184 7.63 -15.74 6.93
C GLY A 184 7.90 -16.11 5.46
N PHE A 185 7.00 -15.84 4.54
CA PHE A 185 7.21 -16.10 3.12
C PHE A 185 7.68 -14.84 2.39
N ARG A 186 8.81 -14.97 1.67
CA ARG A 186 9.33 -13.92 0.80
C ARG A 186 8.38 -13.72 -0.37
N LYS A 187 8.24 -12.48 -0.84
CA LYS A 187 7.42 -12.15 -2.02
C LYS A 187 7.90 -12.90 -3.27
N GLY A 188 6.95 -13.30 -4.10
CA GLY A 188 7.17 -13.67 -5.49
C GLY A 188 6.93 -12.48 -6.43
N LYS A 189 7.08 -12.71 -7.73
CA LYS A 189 6.87 -11.68 -8.77
C LYS A 189 5.43 -11.12 -8.81
N THR A 190 4.46 -11.92 -8.41
CA THR A 190 3.02 -11.62 -8.49
C THR A 190 2.40 -11.15 -7.17
N ASN A 191 3.18 -11.07 -6.10
CA ASN A 191 2.67 -10.61 -4.80
C ASN A 191 2.49 -9.09 -4.69
N PHE A 192 2.92 -8.31 -5.68
CA PHE A 192 2.66 -6.89 -5.79
C PHE A 192 1.61 -6.62 -6.86
N LEU A 193 0.55 -5.92 -6.46
CA LEU A 193 -0.58 -5.56 -7.32
C LEU A 193 -0.70 -4.05 -7.43
N MET A 194 -1.21 -3.58 -8.56
CA MET A 194 -1.66 -2.21 -8.74
C MET A 194 -3.13 -2.21 -9.15
N ASN A 195 -3.97 -1.56 -8.35
CA ASN A 195 -5.44 -1.54 -8.53
C ASN A 195 -6.04 -2.96 -8.66
N GLY A 196 -5.48 -3.95 -7.95
CA GLY A 196 -5.92 -5.34 -8.00
C GLY A 196 -5.47 -6.12 -9.23
N GLN A 197 -4.55 -5.61 -10.03
CA GLN A 197 -3.98 -6.26 -11.20
C GLN A 197 -2.53 -6.68 -10.96
N MET A 198 -2.17 -7.90 -11.39
CA MET A 198 -0.77 -8.32 -11.50
C MET A 198 -0.06 -7.54 -12.62
N GLY A 199 1.28 -7.51 -12.58
CA GLY A 199 2.06 -6.90 -13.65
C GLY A 199 2.30 -5.41 -13.43
N SER A 200 2.64 -5.04 -12.22
CA SER A 200 3.18 -3.72 -11.92
C SER A 200 4.55 -3.54 -12.56
N MET A 201 4.83 -2.32 -13.00
CA MET A 201 6.14 -1.92 -13.53
C MET A 201 7.28 -1.94 -12.50
N ASN A 202 6.98 -2.22 -11.24
CA ASN A 202 7.89 -2.03 -10.12
C ASN A 202 8.09 -3.29 -9.28
N TYR A 203 8.07 -4.48 -9.85
CA TYR A 203 8.27 -5.67 -9.04
C TYR A 203 9.68 -5.78 -8.44
N GLU A 204 10.68 -5.14 -9.03
CA GLU A 204 12.07 -5.11 -8.54
C GLU A 204 12.40 -3.86 -7.70
N ASN A 205 11.83 -2.70 -8.06
CA ASN A 205 12.11 -1.42 -7.38
C ASN A 205 10.86 -0.91 -6.65
N PRO A 206 10.99 -0.30 -5.46
CA PRO A 206 9.84 0.25 -4.76
C PRO A 206 9.26 1.42 -5.55
N PRO A 207 7.96 1.39 -5.89
CA PRO A 207 7.32 2.53 -6.53
C PRO A 207 7.26 3.73 -5.59
N MET A 208 7.35 4.94 -6.17
CA MET A 208 7.05 6.15 -5.42
C MET A 208 5.55 6.23 -5.10
N LEU A 209 5.25 6.81 -3.93
CA LEU A 209 3.88 6.95 -3.42
C LEU A 209 3.16 8.22 -3.90
N PHE A 210 3.71 8.96 -4.88
CA PHE A 210 3.18 10.25 -5.35
C PHE A 210 1.72 10.17 -5.83
N ASN A 211 1.34 9.06 -6.47
CA ASN A 211 -0.01 8.79 -6.96
C ASN A 211 -0.77 7.74 -6.14
N ALA A 212 -0.26 7.35 -4.96
CA ALA A 212 -0.96 6.42 -4.07
C ALA A 212 -2.09 7.08 -3.29
N GLU A 213 -3.27 6.51 -3.31
CA GLU A 213 -4.38 6.84 -2.39
C GLU A 213 -4.24 6.08 -1.07
N LYS A 214 -3.91 4.80 -1.15
CA LYS A 214 -3.67 3.90 -0.02
C LYS A 214 -2.90 2.67 -0.46
N ILE A 215 -2.34 1.98 0.52
CA ILE A 215 -1.76 0.64 0.34
C ILE A 215 -2.66 -0.35 1.08
N GLU A 216 -3.07 -1.43 0.42
CA GLU A 216 -3.78 -2.53 1.06
C GLU A 216 -2.86 -3.75 1.16
N VAL A 217 -2.87 -4.38 2.32
CA VAL A 217 -2.14 -5.62 2.60
C VAL A 217 -3.16 -6.71 2.86
N LEU A 218 -3.21 -7.70 1.96
CA LEU A 218 -4.05 -8.88 2.10
C LEU A 218 -3.14 -10.02 2.52
N ARG A 219 -3.40 -10.62 3.67
CA ARG A 219 -2.56 -11.68 4.24
C ARG A 219 -3.10 -13.06 3.93
N GLY A 220 -2.18 -14.01 3.77
CA GLY A 220 -2.50 -15.38 3.40
C GLY A 220 -2.70 -15.58 1.90
N PRO A 221 -2.96 -16.83 1.46
CA PRO A 221 -3.20 -17.14 0.07
C PRO A 221 -4.36 -16.34 -0.51
N SER A 222 -4.10 -15.57 -1.55
CA SER A 222 -5.07 -14.70 -2.24
C SER A 222 -5.32 -15.13 -3.69
N ALA A 223 -4.95 -16.37 -4.01
CA ALA A 223 -4.93 -16.88 -5.38
C ALA A 223 -6.32 -16.98 -6.03
N LEU A 224 -7.40 -17.12 -5.25
CA LEU A 224 -8.75 -17.13 -5.80
C LEU A 224 -9.03 -15.90 -6.69
N LEU A 225 -8.65 -14.72 -6.25
CA LEU A 225 -8.95 -13.48 -6.98
C LEU A 225 -7.79 -12.96 -7.83
N PHE A 226 -6.54 -13.27 -7.45
CA PHE A 226 -5.37 -12.66 -8.06
C PHE A 226 -4.44 -13.63 -8.77
N GLY A 227 -4.77 -14.94 -8.78
CA GLY A 227 -3.94 -15.97 -9.40
C GLY A 227 -2.74 -16.39 -8.53
N TYR A 228 -1.77 -17.05 -9.15
CA TYR A 228 -0.63 -17.62 -8.43
C TYR A 228 0.20 -16.55 -7.69
N ALA A 229 0.54 -16.87 -6.46
CA ALA A 229 1.36 -16.02 -5.59
C ALA A 229 1.91 -16.83 -4.41
N THR A 230 3.00 -16.35 -3.80
CA THR A 230 3.48 -16.92 -2.54
C THR A 230 2.44 -16.77 -1.43
N PRO A 231 2.37 -17.71 -0.47
CA PRO A 231 1.22 -17.79 0.44
C PRO A 231 1.22 -16.75 1.57
N GLY A 232 2.28 -15.95 1.72
CA GLY A 232 2.34 -14.91 2.76
C GLY A 232 1.27 -13.85 2.63
N GLY A 233 0.98 -13.44 1.41
CA GLY A 233 0.00 -12.41 1.09
C GLY A 233 0.43 -11.51 -0.05
N VAL A 234 -0.42 -10.53 -0.37
CA VAL A 234 -0.18 -9.56 -1.44
C VAL A 234 -0.24 -8.13 -0.92
N VAL A 235 0.55 -7.26 -1.52
CA VAL A 235 0.51 -5.81 -1.32
C VAL A 235 -0.11 -5.18 -2.55
N ASN A 236 -1.19 -4.42 -2.37
CA ASN A 236 -1.92 -3.77 -3.43
C ASN A 236 -1.81 -2.25 -3.32
N PHE A 237 -1.22 -1.65 -4.34
CA PHE A 237 -1.06 -0.21 -4.49
C PHE A 237 -2.31 0.35 -5.16
N ILE A 238 -3.03 1.22 -4.48
CA ILE A 238 -4.25 1.85 -4.99
C ILE A 238 -3.95 3.27 -5.41
N THR A 239 -4.14 3.57 -6.69
CA THR A 239 -3.89 4.89 -7.27
C THR A 239 -5.00 5.86 -6.93
N LYS A 240 -4.64 7.14 -6.85
CA LYS A 240 -5.58 8.26 -6.73
C LYS A 240 -6.47 8.35 -7.97
N LYS A 241 -7.79 8.51 -7.78
CA LYS A 241 -8.76 8.65 -8.87
C LYS A 241 -9.17 10.11 -9.07
N PRO A 242 -9.61 10.52 -10.31
CA PRO A 242 -10.15 11.85 -10.57
C PRO A 242 -11.31 12.21 -9.65
N LEU A 243 -11.35 13.46 -9.17
CA LEU A 243 -12.38 13.96 -8.24
C LEU A 243 -13.35 14.92 -8.94
N GLU A 244 -14.59 14.98 -8.45
CA GLU A 244 -15.62 15.91 -8.94
C GLU A 244 -15.41 17.35 -8.52
N ASN A 245 -14.60 17.57 -7.51
CA ASN A 245 -14.23 18.90 -7.01
C ASN A 245 -12.76 19.16 -7.30
N TYR A 246 -12.43 20.43 -7.58
CA TYR A 246 -11.04 20.83 -7.74
C TYR A 246 -10.25 20.61 -6.45
N TYR A 247 -9.11 19.99 -6.60
CA TYR A 247 -8.12 19.83 -5.53
C TYR A 247 -6.73 19.94 -6.15
N ASN A 248 -5.94 20.87 -5.63
CA ASN A 248 -4.59 21.12 -6.09
C ASN A 248 -3.64 21.10 -4.89
N ASN A 249 -2.57 20.32 -4.98
CA ASN A 249 -1.60 20.19 -3.91
C ASN A 249 -0.18 20.09 -4.48
N ILE A 250 0.75 20.72 -3.79
CA ILE A 250 2.18 20.61 -4.04
C ILE A 250 2.86 20.25 -2.71
N ASN A 251 3.75 19.28 -2.75
CA ASN A 251 4.60 18.89 -1.64
C ASN A 251 6.07 18.97 -2.07
N ILE A 252 6.88 19.69 -1.29
CA ILE A 252 8.32 19.80 -1.49
C ILE A 252 8.99 19.42 -0.18
N SER A 253 10.04 18.60 -0.24
CA SER A 253 10.82 18.30 0.95
C SER A 253 12.30 18.10 0.63
N GLY A 254 13.13 18.34 1.64
CA GLY A 254 14.56 18.09 1.60
C GLY A 254 15.05 17.48 2.90
N GLY A 255 16.23 16.90 2.90
CA GLY A 255 16.72 16.21 4.07
C GLY A 255 18.16 15.71 3.99
N SER A 256 18.49 14.81 4.91
CA SER A 256 19.79 14.16 4.96
C SER A 256 20.14 13.50 3.63
N PHE A 257 21.42 13.32 3.37
CA PHE A 257 21.97 12.70 2.14
C PHE A 257 21.60 13.47 0.86
N ASN A 258 21.54 14.81 0.94
CA ASN A 258 21.18 15.70 -0.18
C ASN A 258 19.84 15.32 -0.84
N THR A 259 18.91 14.76 -0.07
CA THR A 259 17.60 14.38 -0.60
C THR A 259 16.79 15.62 -0.91
N PHE A 260 16.28 15.69 -2.15
CA PHE A 260 15.26 16.61 -2.60
C PHE A 260 14.09 15.82 -3.16
N HIS A 261 12.88 16.19 -2.79
CA HIS A 261 11.66 15.51 -3.21
C HIS A 261 10.57 16.52 -3.57
N PHE A 262 9.89 16.27 -4.69
CA PHE A 262 8.75 17.05 -5.17
C PHE A 262 7.60 16.14 -5.54
N GLN A 263 6.38 16.51 -5.15
CA GLN A 263 5.13 15.88 -5.60
C GLN A 263 4.10 16.93 -5.93
N SER A 264 3.27 16.68 -6.95
CA SER A 264 2.09 17.46 -7.22
C SER A 264 0.87 16.60 -7.50
N ASP A 265 -0.31 17.13 -7.24
CA ASP A 265 -1.59 16.46 -7.37
C ASP A 265 -2.66 17.48 -7.79
N PHE A 266 -3.08 17.42 -9.05
CA PHE A 266 -4.05 18.34 -9.64
C PHE A 266 -5.24 17.53 -10.14
N THR A 267 -6.46 17.87 -9.71
CA THR A 267 -7.67 17.14 -10.14
C THR A 267 -8.89 18.04 -10.15
N GLY A 268 -9.87 17.68 -10.97
CA GLY A 268 -11.16 18.35 -11.04
C GLY A 268 -11.95 18.00 -12.31
N PRO A 269 -13.11 18.59 -12.49
CA PRO A 269 -13.92 18.42 -13.70
C PRO A 269 -13.35 19.22 -14.88
N LEU A 270 -13.34 18.62 -16.08
CA LEU A 270 -13.00 19.28 -17.33
C LEU A 270 -14.23 19.95 -18.00
N ASN A 271 -15.44 19.59 -17.56
CA ASN A 271 -16.68 20.17 -18.10
C ASN A 271 -17.71 20.45 -16.96
N LYS A 272 -18.68 21.31 -17.24
CA LYS A 272 -19.71 21.73 -16.30
C LYS A 272 -20.61 20.58 -15.83
N SER A 273 -20.84 19.58 -16.68
CA SER A 273 -21.67 18.41 -16.36
C SER A 273 -20.95 17.40 -15.47
N LYS A 274 -19.65 17.61 -15.19
CA LYS A 274 -18.80 16.67 -14.43
C LYS A 274 -18.79 15.24 -15.01
N SER A 275 -19.08 15.12 -16.30
CA SER A 275 -19.01 13.84 -17.01
C SER A 275 -17.58 13.48 -17.40
N LEU A 276 -16.66 14.44 -17.41
CA LEU A 276 -15.26 14.25 -17.72
C LEU A 276 -14.40 14.86 -16.60
N LEU A 277 -13.68 14.00 -15.89
CA LEU A 277 -12.84 14.36 -14.73
C LEU A 277 -11.39 13.99 -15.04
N TYR A 278 -10.44 14.82 -14.61
CA TYR A 278 -9.02 14.54 -14.75
C TYR A 278 -8.31 14.47 -13.40
N ARG A 279 -7.18 13.80 -13.36
CA ARG A 279 -6.18 13.91 -12.32
C ARG A 279 -4.79 13.79 -12.91
N LEU A 280 -3.89 14.65 -12.47
CA LEU A 280 -2.48 14.66 -12.86
C LEU A 280 -1.63 14.60 -11.59
N ASN A 281 -0.82 13.56 -11.46
CA ASN A 281 0.18 13.45 -10.42
C ASN A 281 1.57 13.50 -11.07
N VAL A 282 2.50 14.22 -10.43
CA VAL A 282 3.92 14.25 -10.81
C VAL A 282 4.75 13.99 -9.56
N GLY A 283 5.81 13.21 -9.69
CA GLY A 283 6.77 12.93 -8.64
C GLY A 283 8.20 13.07 -9.14
N TYR A 284 9.07 13.64 -8.32
CA TYR A 284 10.50 13.73 -8.56
C TYR A 284 11.25 13.51 -7.25
N GLU A 285 12.34 12.78 -7.31
CA GLU A 285 13.28 12.61 -6.19
C GLU A 285 14.70 12.59 -6.71
N ASN A 286 15.58 13.33 -6.04
CA ASN A 286 17.03 13.19 -6.18
C ASN A 286 17.57 12.97 -4.78
N ALA A 287 18.23 11.83 -4.55
CA ALA A 287 18.69 11.43 -3.24
C ALA A 287 20.02 10.67 -3.31
N GLY A 288 20.90 11.00 -2.37
CA GLY A 288 22.02 10.12 -2.00
C GLY A 288 21.62 9.09 -0.95
N ASN A 289 22.60 8.41 -0.42
CA ASN A 289 22.42 7.39 0.62
C ASN A 289 23.55 7.49 1.65
N HIS A 290 23.43 6.77 2.78
CA HIS A 290 24.52 6.62 3.74
C HIS A 290 25.60 5.62 3.26
N VAL A 291 25.26 4.75 2.30
CA VAL A 291 26.25 3.91 1.60
C VAL A 291 26.94 4.79 0.56
N ASP A 292 28.26 4.72 0.53
CA ASP A 292 29.09 5.57 -0.32
C ASP A 292 28.73 5.38 -1.80
N PHE A 293 28.74 6.47 -2.58
CA PHE A 293 28.44 6.53 -4.01
C PHE A 293 27.00 6.13 -4.44
N LEU A 294 26.18 5.67 -3.52
CA LEU A 294 24.80 5.27 -3.84
C LEU A 294 23.94 6.51 -4.09
N LYS A 295 23.48 6.67 -5.33
CA LYS A 295 22.63 7.78 -5.80
C LYS A 295 21.38 7.24 -6.46
N MET A 296 20.34 8.06 -6.45
CA MET A 296 19.08 7.80 -7.14
C MET A 296 18.48 9.10 -7.64
N GLU A 297 18.09 9.11 -8.90
CA GLU A 297 17.23 10.14 -9.49
C GLU A 297 15.99 9.46 -10.05
N TYR A 298 14.82 9.95 -9.66
CA TYR A 298 13.55 9.37 -10.02
C TYR A 298 12.59 10.46 -10.52
N PHE A 299 12.00 10.24 -11.68
CA PHE A 299 10.93 11.08 -12.23
C PHE A 299 9.74 10.22 -12.60
N ALA A 300 8.52 10.68 -12.26
CA ALA A 300 7.30 10.02 -12.69
C ALA A 300 6.16 11.00 -12.94
N ILE A 301 5.33 10.67 -13.92
CA ILE A 301 4.12 11.40 -14.26
C ILE A 301 2.96 10.41 -14.46
N ALA A 302 1.81 10.70 -13.85
CA ALA A 302 0.64 9.82 -13.89
C ALA A 302 -0.65 10.63 -14.14
N PRO A 303 -0.99 10.90 -15.40
CA PRO A 303 -2.30 11.44 -15.78
C PRO A 303 -3.37 10.36 -15.74
N SER A 304 -4.58 10.74 -15.33
CA SER A 304 -5.78 9.89 -15.39
C SER A 304 -7.01 10.68 -15.81
N LEU A 305 -7.93 10.01 -16.50
CA LEU A 305 -9.16 10.56 -17.03
C LEU A 305 -10.32 9.62 -16.71
N LEU A 306 -11.33 10.12 -16.01
CA LEU A 306 -12.59 9.42 -15.81
C LEU A 306 -13.66 10.03 -16.70
N TRP A 307 -14.16 9.23 -17.63
CA TRP A 307 -15.27 9.58 -18.50
C TRP A 307 -16.53 8.84 -18.07
N LYS A 308 -17.51 9.59 -17.55
CA LYS A 308 -18.88 9.13 -17.31
C LYS A 308 -19.65 9.24 -18.62
N ILE A 309 -19.61 8.16 -19.43
CA ILE A 309 -20.23 8.11 -20.76
C ILE A 309 -21.76 8.26 -20.64
N SER A 310 -22.31 7.65 -19.59
CA SER A 310 -23.72 7.78 -19.19
C SER A 310 -23.85 7.51 -17.69
N ASN A 311 -25.07 7.62 -17.15
CA ASN A 311 -25.35 7.24 -15.75
C ASN A 311 -25.07 5.73 -15.46
N LYS A 312 -24.96 4.91 -16.51
CA LYS A 312 -24.73 3.46 -16.41
C LYS A 312 -23.32 3.04 -16.87
N THR A 313 -22.58 3.91 -17.52
CA THR A 313 -21.33 3.52 -18.17
C THR A 313 -20.23 4.51 -17.85
N SER A 314 -19.11 4.02 -17.37
CA SER A 314 -17.90 4.81 -17.14
C SER A 314 -16.66 4.12 -17.68
N LEU A 315 -15.69 4.93 -18.09
CA LEU A 315 -14.35 4.52 -18.50
C LEU A 315 -13.33 5.35 -17.73
N LEU A 316 -12.49 4.68 -16.95
CA LEU A 316 -11.34 5.29 -16.33
C LEU A 316 -10.08 4.86 -17.09
N SER A 317 -9.32 5.83 -17.56
CA SER A 317 -8.03 5.63 -18.23
C SER A 317 -6.94 6.21 -17.34
N GLU A 318 -5.93 5.42 -17.03
CA GLU A 318 -4.77 5.80 -16.24
C GLU A 318 -3.52 5.50 -17.05
N PHE A 319 -2.63 6.47 -17.14
CA PHE A 319 -1.31 6.30 -17.75
C PHE A 319 -0.25 6.64 -16.70
N SER A 320 0.91 6.02 -16.78
CA SER A 320 2.04 6.32 -15.91
C SER A 320 3.34 6.11 -16.69
N TYR A 321 4.22 7.09 -16.61
CA TYR A 321 5.60 6.99 -17.05
C TYR A 321 6.52 7.19 -15.86
N MET A 322 7.58 6.41 -15.78
CA MET A 322 8.59 6.48 -14.75
C MET A 322 9.97 6.32 -15.37
N ARG A 323 10.89 7.18 -14.96
CA ARG A 323 12.32 7.03 -15.15
C ARG A 323 13.00 6.90 -13.79
N ASP A 324 13.89 5.92 -13.66
CA ASP A 324 14.60 5.59 -12.43
C ASP A 324 16.09 5.36 -12.78
N ASP A 325 16.91 6.35 -12.50
CA ASP A 325 18.35 6.33 -12.72
C ASP A 325 19.04 6.21 -11.37
N ARG A 326 19.80 5.15 -11.17
CA ARG A 326 20.46 4.85 -9.88
C ARG A 326 21.81 4.17 -10.08
N THR A 327 22.65 4.23 -9.06
CA THR A 327 23.94 3.54 -9.07
C THR A 327 23.78 2.02 -9.08
N LEU A 328 22.76 1.48 -8.39
CA LEU A 328 22.57 0.05 -8.22
C LEU A 328 21.26 -0.46 -8.76
N CYS A 329 21.31 -1.55 -9.51
CA CYS A 329 20.13 -2.33 -9.91
C CYS A 329 19.78 -3.45 -8.94
N TYR A 330 20.75 -4.13 -8.32
CA TYR A 330 20.52 -5.40 -7.65
C TYR A 330 21.16 -5.52 -6.26
N GLU A 331 21.05 -6.65 -5.65
CA GLU A 331 21.23 -7.02 -4.26
C GLU A 331 22.64 -6.82 -3.67
N ASN A 332 23.29 -5.67 -3.84
CA ASN A 332 24.54 -5.41 -3.18
C ASN A 332 24.33 -5.01 -1.71
N GLY A 333 25.00 -5.69 -0.83
CA GLY A 333 25.16 -5.39 0.56
C GLY A 333 26.64 -5.46 0.91
N TYR A 334 26.97 -5.28 2.16
CA TYR A 334 28.33 -5.51 2.65
C TYR A 334 28.43 -6.88 3.35
N PRO A 335 29.62 -7.48 3.48
CA PRO A 335 29.77 -8.78 4.12
C PRO A 335 29.83 -8.69 5.64
N ALA A 336 29.41 -9.78 6.31
CA ALA A 336 29.88 -10.08 7.65
C ALA A 336 31.34 -10.59 7.58
N VAL A 337 32.12 -10.30 8.57
CA VAL A 337 33.48 -10.83 8.70
C VAL A 337 33.60 -11.59 10.00
N ASN A 338 34.05 -12.84 9.94
CA ASN A 338 34.14 -13.75 11.10
C ASN A 338 32.83 -13.86 11.90
N GLY A 339 31.68 -13.82 11.21
CA GLY A 339 30.35 -13.88 11.82
C GLY A 339 29.86 -12.57 12.44
N ASP A 340 30.68 -11.51 12.49
CA ASP A 340 30.25 -10.19 12.95
C ASP A 340 29.61 -9.39 11.79
N VAL A 341 28.33 -9.10 11.92
CA VAL A 341 27.53 -8.34 10.93
C VAL A 341 27.80 -6.82 10.98
N PHE A 342 28.60 -6.35 11.92
CA PHE A 342 29.03 -4.95 12.07
C PHE A 342 30.53 -4.75 12.02
N ALA A 343 31.30 -5.76 11.60
CA ALA A 343 32.76 -5.71 11.51
C ALA A 343 33.28 -4.64 10.56
N VAL A 344 32.50 -4.30 9.51
CA VAL A 344 32.85 -3.28 8.52
C VAL A 344 31.93 -2.07 8.62
N SER A 345 32.32 -0.95 8.00
CA SER A 345 31.48 0.25 7.95
C SER A 345 30.16 -0.03 7.24
N GLN A 346 29.05 0.45 7.81
CA GLN A 346 27.74 0.40 7.13
C GLN A 346 27.68 1.34 5.90
N SER A 347 28.66 2.20 5.70
CA SER A 347 28.79 3.03 4.49
C SER A 347 29.60 2.34 3.38
N LEU A 348 30.19 1.17 3.64
CA LEU A 348 30.99 0.45 2.65
C LEU A 348 30.19 0.21 1.38
N ALA A 349 30.67 0.69 0.25
CA ALA A 349 30.20 0.35 -1.07
C ALA A 349 30.97 -0.86 -1.61
N VAL A 350 30.28 -1.86 -2.12
CA VAL A 350 30.90 -2.98 -2.86
C VAL A 350 31.01 -2.64 -4.34
N HIS A 351 30.22 -1.67 -4.75
CA HIS A 351 30.11 -1.14 -6.12
C HIS A 351 31.11 0.00 -6.38
N GLU A 352 31.25 0.38 -7.63
CA GLU A 352 32.08 1.50 -8.06
C GLU A 352 31.26 2.79 -8.22
N PRO A 353 31.89 3.98 -8.18
CA PRO A 353 31.19 5.26 -8.33
C PRO A 353 30.49 5.45 -9.69
N ASP A 354 30.96 4.74 -10.72
CA ASP A 354 30.47 4.79 -12.10
C ASP A 354 29.47 3.67 -12.45
N ASP A 355 29.09 2.85 -11.48
CA ASP A 355 28.02 1.88 -11.63
C ASP A 355 26.71 2.58 -11.93
N TYR A 356 25.88 1.97 -12.81
CA TYR A 356 24.61 2.53 -13.17
C TYR A 356 23.53 1.49 -13.44
N SER A 357 22.28 1.90 -13.25
CA SER A 357 21.07 1.21 -13.67
C SER A 357 20.03 2.23 -14.06
N ASN A 358 19.78 2.37 -15.35
CA ASN A 358 18.80 3.29 -15.93
C ASN A 358 17.57 2.52 -16.37
N ARG A 359 16.40 2.94 -15.93
CA ARG A 359 15.16 2.24 -16.21
C ARG A 359 14.05 3.19 -16.62
N ASP A 360 13.38 2.86 -17.73
CA ASP A 360 12.15 3.48 -18.19
C ASP A 360 11.00 2.49 -18.07
N ALA A 361 9.89 2.91 -17.46
CA ALA A 361 8.69 2.09 -17.38
C ALA A 361 7.44 2.88 -17.77
N TYR A 362 6.63 2.27 -18.61
CA TYR A 362 5.35 2.78 -19.12
C TYR A 362 4.24 1.86 -18.67
N GLN A 363 3.16 2.42 -18.17
CA GLN A 363 1.98 1.65 -17.81
C GLN A 363 0.72 2.36 -18.31
N ALA A 364 -0.21 1.58 -18.88
CA ALA A 364 -1.53 2.04 -19.25
C ALA A 364 -2.57 1.09 -18.63
N GLN A 365 -3.55 1.67 -17.93
CA GLN A 365 -4.68 0.94 -17.37
C GLN A 365 -5.98 1.50 -17.91
N LEU A 366 -6.91 0.60 -18.27
CA LEU A 366 -8.28 0.93 -18.62
C LEU A 366 -9.22 0.16 -17.69
N ASN A 367 -10.14 0.88 -17.09
CA ASN A 367 -11.21 0.29 -16.27
C ASN A 367 -12.56 0.73 -16.87
N PHE A 368 -13.24 -0.23 -17.50
CA PHE A 368 -14.59 -0.03 -18.04
C PHE A 368 -15.60 -0.65 -17.10
N LYS A 369 -16.65 0.11 -16.74
CA LYS A 369 -17.72 -0.33 -15.88
C LYS A 369 -19.07 -0.03 -16.53
N HIS A 370 -19.96 -1.05 -16.56
CA HIS A 370 -21.29 -0.91 -17.12
C HIS A 370 -22.35 -1.56 -16.24
N TYR A 371 -23.41 -0.82 -15.91
CA TYR A 371 -24.58 -1.30 -15.19
C TYR A 371 -25.66 -1.73 -16.19
N PHE A 372 -25.83 -3.02 -16.44
CA PHE A 372 -26.97 -3.54 -17.21
C PHE A 372 -28.27 -3.26 -16.46
N LYS A 373 -28.24 -3.52 -15.13
CA LYS A 373 -29.26 -3.21 -14.14
C LYS A 373 -28.54 -2.76 -12.85
N GLU A 374 -29.28 -2.22 -11.90
CA GLU A 374 -28.71 -1.81 -10.60
C GLU A 374 -28.00 -2.95 -9.87
N ASN A 375 -28.49 -4.17 -10.06
CA ASN A 375 -27.97 -5.37 -9.44
C ASN A 375 -27.11 -6.25 -10.37
N LEU A 376 -26.82 -5.82 -11.59
CA LEU A 376 -25.98 -6.56 -12.55
C LEU A 376 -24.96 -5.62 -13.20
N ILE A 377 -23.70 -5.80 -12.83
CA ILE A 377 -22.60 -4.90 -13.18
C ILE A 377 -21.53 -5.69 -13.93
N PHE A 378 -21.10 -5.19 -15.07
CA PHE A 378 -19.94 -5.67 -15.78
C PHE A 378 -18.76 -4.75 -15.52
N ASN A 379 -17.62 -5.35 -15.18
CA ASN A 379 -16.35 -4.66 -15.00
C ASN A 379 -15.29 -5.33 -15.85
N THR A 380 -14.43 -4.53 -16.46
CA THR A 380 -13.19 -5.04 -17.08
C THR A 380 -12.04 -4.09 -16.81
N LEU A 381 -10.91 -4.66 -16.43
CA LEU A 381 -9.64 -3.97 -16.23
C LEU A 381 -8.63 -4.56 -17.20
N VAL A 382 -7.98 -3.68 -17.95
CA VAL A 382 -6.85 -4.03 -18.81
C VAL A 382 -5.65 -3.23 -18.35
N ASN A 383 -4.54 -3.90 -18.09
CA ASN A 383 -3.27 -3.27 -17.73
C ASN A 383 -2.19 -3.75 -18.70
N TYR A 384 -1.50 -2.79 -19.31
CA TYR A 384 -0.30 -3.05 -20.10
C TYR A 384 0.88 -2.30 -19.47
N THR A 385 2.00 -3.00 -19.33
CA THR A 385 3.24 -2.43 -18.78
C THR A 385 4.41 -2.78 -19.68
N LYS A 386 5.23 -1.79 -20.01
CA LYS A 386 6.50 -1.94 -20.72
C LYS A 386 7.62 -1.46 -19.82
N VAL A 387 8.68 -2.25 -19.65
CA VAL A 387 9.88 -1.88 -18.89
C VAL A 387 11.11 -2.05 -19.79
N LYS A 388 11.95 -1.04 -19.83
CA LYS A 388 13.27 -1.11 -20.45
C LYS A 388 14.31 -0.70 -19.41
N ALA A 389 15.40 -1.45 -19.32
CA ALA A 389 16.52 -1.08 -18.47
C ALA A 389 17.85 -1.38 -19.14
N ASP A 390 18.86 -0.60 -18.78
CA ASP A 390 20.26 -0.78 -19.13
C ASP A 390 21.09 -0.58 -17.86
N ALA A 391 21.91 -1.56 -17.52
CA ALA A 391 22.65 -1.55 -16.28
C ALA A 391 24.04 -2.18 -16.43
N GLU A 392 25.02 -1.56 -15.78
CA GLU A 392 26.35 -2.11 -15.56
C GLU A 392 26.78 -1.78 -14.13
N TYR A 393 27.03 -2.81 -13.32
CA TYR A 393 27.35 -2.64 -11.92
C TYR A 393 28.13 -3.84 -11.38
N LEU A 394 28.79 -3.65 -10.25
CA LEU A 394 29.52 -4.70 -9.57
C LEU A 394 28.63 -5.35 -8.49
N ILE A 395 28.75 -6.67 -8.40
CA ILE A 395 28.16 -7.50 -7.35
C ILE A 395 29.20 -8.44 -6.74
N THR A 396 28.84 -9.09 -5.65
CA THR A 396 29.61 -10.20 -5.09
C THR A 396 28.77 -11.47 -5.04
N TRP A 397 29.41 -12.61 -5.36
CA TRP A 397 28.79 -13.92 -5.28
C TRP A 397 29.40 -14.78 -4.17
N ASP A 398 30.42 -14.24 -3.49
CA ASP A 398 31.15 -14.94 -2.43
C ASP A 398 31.50 -13.98 -1.28
N GLY A 399 31.94 -14.52 -0.15
CA GLY A 399 32.46 -13.77 0.99
C GLY A 399 33.89 -13.27 0.81
N PRO A 400 34.35 -12.36 1.71
CA PRO A 400 35.74 -11.94 1.75
C PRO A 400 36.64 -13.08 2.25
N ASP A 401 37.88 -13.05 1.80
CA ASP A 401 38.94 -13.94 2.31
C ASP A 401 39.42 -13.51 3.72
N GLU A 402 40.42 -14.21 4.24
CA GLU A 402 41.01 -13.93 5.56
C GLU A 402 41.66 -12.53 5.66
N ASN A 403 42.08 -11.95 4.53
CA ASN A 403 42.69 -10.62 4.44
C ASN A 403 41.62 -9.52 4.29
N GLY A 404 40.37 -9.89 4.10
CA GLY A 404 39.26 -8.98 3.84
C GLY A 404 39.07 -8.63 2.36
N ASP A 405 39.70 -9.37 1.44
CA ASP A 405 39.55 -9.16 0.00
C ASP A 405 38.30 -9.86 -0.51
N LEU A 406 37.32 -9.05 -0.92
CA LEU A 406 35.99 -9.48 -1.41
C LEU A 406 36.00 -9.57 -2.93
N PRO A 407 35.83 -10.78 -3.52
CA PRO A 407 35.77 -10.94 -4.97
C PRO A 407 34.54 -10.26 -5.53
N ARG A 408 34.68 -9.62 -6.72
CA ARG A 408 33.61 -8.90 -7.39
C ARG A 408 33.42 -9.39 -8.81
N VAL A 409 32.19 -9.22 -9.28
CA VAL A 409 31.77 -9.56 -10.64
C VAL A 409 31.10 -8.32 -11.26
N ILE A 410 31.48 -7.97 -12.47
CA ILE A 410 30.77 -6.99 -13.28
C ILE A 410 29.56 -7.69 -13.89
N GLU A 411 28.38 -7.15 -13.65
CA GLU A 411 27.15 -7.57 -14.28
C GLU A 411 26.68 -6.51 -15.28
N ARG A 412 26.50 -6.92 -16.53
CA ARG A 412 25.96 -6.10 -17.61
C ARG A 412 24.67 -6.68 -18.07
N MET A 413 23.58 -5.89 -18.06
CA MET A 413 22.32 -6.40 -18.54
C MET A 413 21.47 -5.34 -19.20
N LYS A 414 20.75 -5.75 -20.24
CA LYS A 414 19.62 -5.02 -20.78
C LYS A 414 18.34 -5.77 -20.47
N GLN A 415 17.30 -5.05 -20.11
CA GLN A 415 15.97 -5.61 -19.88
C GLN A 415 14.99 -5.01 -20.87
N ASP A 416 14.10 -5.85 -21.37
CA ASP A 416 12.97 -5.46 -22.21
C ASP A 416 11.78 -6.36 -21.86
N HIS A 417 10.87 -5.84 -21.00
CA HIS A 417 9.78 -6.61 -20.44
C HIS A 417 8.44 -6.09 -20.91
N ASP A 418 7.54 -7.00 -21.31
CA ASP A 418 6.15 -6.72 -21.65
C ASP A 418 5.23 -7.49 -20.72
N ILE A 419 4.26 -6.78 -20.15
CA ILE A 419 3.28 -7.37 -19.23
C ILE A 419 1.88 -6.93 -19.65
N LEU A 420 0.97 -7.90 -19.87
CA LEU A 420 -0.45 -7.64 -20.13
C LEU A 420 -1.27 -8.41 -19.12
N SER A 421 -2.20 -7.70 -18.46
CA SER A 421 -3.16 -8.30 -17.55
C SER A 421 -4.57 -7.85 -17.95
N ILE A 422 -5.46 -8.81 -18.14
CA ILE A 422 -6.87 -8.59 -18.47
C ILE A 422 -7.70 -9.27 -17.40
N ASN A 423 -8.62 -8.54 -16.80
CA ASN A 423 -9.62 -9.08 -15.90
C ASN A 423 -11.00 -8.61 -16.34
N ALA A 424 -11.94 -9.53 -16.53
CA ALA A 424 -13.32 -9.23 -16.86
C ALA A 424 -14.25 -10.02 -15.93
N TYR A 425 -15.24 -9.35 -15.34
CA TYR A 425 -16.17 -10.02 -14.43
C TYR A 425 -17.56 -9.38 -14.42
N LEU A 426 -18.53 -10.23 -14.08
CA LEU A 426 -19.90 -9.85 -13.74
C LEU A 426 -20.09 -9.92 -12.23
N GLU A 427 -20.65 -8.88 -11.66
CA GLU A 427 -21.13 -8.83 -10.28
C GLU A 427 -22.66 -8.81 -10.31
N SER A 428 -23.31 -9.72 -9.59
CA SER A 428 -24.77 -9.80 -9.50
C SER A 428 -25.21 -9.86 -8.04
N ASN A 429 -26.11 -8.96 -7.66
CA ASN A 429 -26.76 -9.00 -6.35
C ASN A 429 -28.18 -9.55 -6.53
N PHE A 430 -28.53 -10.61 -5.80
CA PHE A 430 -29.85 -11.23 -5.86
C PHE A 430 -30.19 -11.93 -4.55
N ASP A 431 -31.49 -12.13 -4.31
CA ASP A 431 -32.00 -12.78 -3.13
C ASP A 431 -32.63 -14.14 -3.47
N ILE A 432 -32.36 -15.15 -2.63
CA ILE A 432 -33.06 -16.44 -2.67
C ILE A 432 -33.82 -16.58 -1.33
N GLY A 433 -35.10 -16.26 -1.37
CA GLY A 433 -35.90 -16.12 -0.16
C GLY A 433 -35.38 -14.96 0.70
N THR A 434 -34.94 -15.25 1.92
CA THR A 434 -34.36 -14.27 2.84
C THR A 434 -32.83 -14.17 2.74
N ILE A 435 -32.20 -15.02 1.94
CA ILE A 435 -30.75 -15.10 1.79
C ILE A 435 -30.32 -14.14 0.68
N LYS A 436 -29.43 -13.21 1.03
CA LYS A 436 -28.86 -12.25 0.07
C LYS A 436 -27.54 -12.78 -0.48
N ASN A 437 -27.39 -12.74 -1.80
CA ASN A 437 -26.23 -13.23 -2.51
C ASN A 437 -25.56 -12.07 -3.26
N LYS A 438 -24.23 -12.05 -3.23
CA LYS A 438 -23.40 -11.17 -4.05
C LYS A 438 -22.42 -12.04 -4.83
N LEU A 439 -22.85 -12.43 -6.01
CA LEU A 439 -22.14 -13.36 -6.89
C LEU A 439 -21.17 -12.61 -7.79
N LEU A 440 -19.96 -13.13 -7.89
CA LEU A 440 -18.92 -12.69 -8.79
C LEU A 440 -18.52 -13.84 -9.70
N ILE A 441 -18.60 -13.63 -11.02
CA ILE A 441 -18.11 -14.60 -12.04
C ILE A 441 -17.16 -13.86 -12.94
N GLY A 442 -15.95 -14.39 -13.13
CA GLY A 442 -14.95 -13.68 -13.90
C GLY A 442 -13.93 -14.55 -14.59
N PHE A 443 -13.16 -13.88 -15.43
CA PHE A 443 -12.08 -14.42 -16.23
C PHE A 443 -10.85 -13.52 -16.06
N ASP A 444 -9.66 -14.15 -15.95
CA ASP A 444 -8.37 -13.47 -15.93
C ASP A 444 -7.46 -14.03 -17.03
N HIS A 445 -6.73 -13.15 -17.67
CA HIS A 445 -5.58 -13.47 -18.50
C HIS A 445 -4.38 -12.64 -18.08
N TYR A 446 -3.25 -13.32 -17.89
CA TYR A 446 -1.96 -12.68 -17.62
C TYR A 446 -0.93 -13.18 -18.60
N TYR A 447 -0.19 -12.23 -19.18
CA TYR A 447 0.94 -12.48 -20.07
C TYR A 447 2.13 -11.67 -19.59
N MET A 448 3.29 -12.29 -19.50
CA MET A 448 4.55 -11.60 -19.19
C MET A 448 5.65 -12.19 -20.08
N LEU A 449 6.34 -11.30 -20.76
CA LEU A 449 7.61 -11.55 -21.44
C LEU A 449 8.70 -10.81 -20.67
N GLU A 450 9.54 -11.52 -19.96
CA GLU A 450 10.79 -11.00 -19.40
C GLU A 450 11.89 -11.33 -20.41
N SER A 451 12.52 -10.32 -20.97
CA SER A 451 13.59 -10.49 -21.93
C SER A 451 14.83 -9.75 -21.43
N TYR A 452 15.94 -10.45 -21.47
CA TYR A 452 17.28 -9.96 -21.24
C TYR A 452 18.05 -10.15 -22.54
N PRO A 453 17.96 -9.21 -23.48
CA PRO A 453 18.55 -9.39 -24.82
C PRO A 453 20.08 -9.31 -24.80
N ASP A 454 20.68 -8.85 -23.73
CA ASP A 454 22.14 -8.79 -23.53
C ASP A 454 22.41 -8.95 -22.01
N TYR A 455 22.96 -10.10 -21.63
CA TYR A 455 23.30 -10.43 -20.24
C TYR A 455 24.70 -11.03 -20.21
N LYS A 456 25.64 -10.33 -19.54
CA LYS A 456 27.05 -10.67 -19.51
C LYS A 456 27.61 -10.47 -18.12
N ASN A 457 28.55 -11.33 -17.75
CA ASN A 457 29.30 -11.20 -16.52
C ASN A 457 30.79 -11.31 -16.78
N ALA A 458 31.56 -10.54 -16.05
CA ALA A 458 33.00 -10.54 -16.11
C ALA A 458 33.60 -10.54 -14.69
N SER A 459 34.73 -11.21 -14.52
CA SER A 459 35.51 -11.10 -13.30
C SER A 459 36.04 -9.68 -13.11
N ALA A 460 36.02 -9.18 -11.89
CA ALA A 460 36.56 -7.88 -11.51
C ALA A 460 37.61 -8.01 -10.40
N SER A 461 38.41 -6.98 -10.23
CA SER A 461 39.34 -6.91 -9.09
C SER A 461 38.56 -6.93 -7.78
N SER A 462 39.10 -7.66 -6.79
CA SER A 462 38.56 -7.67 -5.43
C SER A 462 38.63 -6.27 -4.80
N ILE A 463 37.78 -6.03 -3.80
CA ILE A 463 37.86 -4.84 -2.94
C ILE A 463 38.16 -5.27 -1.51
N ASN A 464 39.12 -4.61 -0.88
CA ASN A 464 39.39 -4.88 0.54
C ASN A 464 38.33 -4.17 1.41
N VAL A 465 37.57 -4.92 2.20
CA VAL A 465 36.46 -4.39 2.98
C VAL A 465 36.86 -3.50 4.16
N PHE A 466 38.13 -3.57 4.60
CA PHE A 466 38.68 -2.73 5.66
C PHE A 466 39.38 -1.49 5.12
N HIS A 467 39.94 -1.58 3.90
CA HIS A 467 40.69 -0.53 3.23
C HIS A 467 40.24 -0.38 1.75
N PRO A 468 38.99 -0.01 1.53
CA PRO A 468 38.44 0.01 0.17
C PRO A 468 39.13 1.06 -0.72
N VAL A 469 39.51 0.65 -1.94
CA VAL A 469 40.01 1.55 -3.00
C VAL A 469 39.07 1.44 -4.18
N TYR A 470 38.54 2.58 -4.61
CA TYR A 470 37.58 2.70 -5.69
C TYR A 470 38.19 3.29 -6.97
N GLY A 471 37.51 3.11 -8.10
CA GLY A 471 37.92 3.63 -9.40
C GLY A 471 39.08 2.84 -10.05
N THR A 472 39.31 1.60 -9.61
CA THR A 472 40.40 0.73 -10.09
C THR A 472 39.92 -0.35 -11.07
N VAL A 473 38.61 -0.53 -11.23
CA VAL A 473 38.04 -1.56 -12.12
C VAL A 473 37.93 -1.03 -13.54
N ASP A 474 38.69 -1.64 -14.45
CA ASP A 474 38.58 -1.34 -15.89
C ASP A 474 37.44 -2.15 -16.51
N LYS A 475 36.20 -1.63 -16.38
CA LYS A 475 35.00 -2.29 -16.90
C LYS A 475 35.04 -2.44 -18.42
N ALA A 476 35.59 -1.44 -19.14
CA ALA A 476 35.58 -1.40 -20.59
C ALA A 476 36.43 -2.53 -21.22
N ASN A 477 37.55 -2.89 -20.58
CA ASN A 477 38.47 -3.91 -21.07
C ASN A 477 38.33 -5.27 -20.35
N SER A 478 37.42 -5.39 -19.38
CA SER A 478 37.14 -6.67 -18.71
C SER A 478 36.41 -7.63 -19.65
N PRO A 479 36.99 -8.80 -20.00
CA PRO A 479 36.35 -9.77 -20.87
C PRO A 479 35.14 -10.41 -20.17
N ASN A 480 34.12 -10.80 -20.94
CA ASN A 480 32.98 -11.53 -20.40
C ASN A 480 33.37 -13.03 -20.25
N ASP A 481 34.10 -13.34 -19.18
CA ASP A 481 34.73 -14.62 -18.93
C ASP A 481 33.88 -15.60 -18.13
N ILE A 482 32.77 -15.14 -17.53
CA ILE A 482 31.87 -15.96 -16.72
C ILE A 482 30.60 -16.32 -17.50
N TYR A 483 29.90 -15.29 -18.01
CA TYR A 483 28.69 -15.43 -18.78
C TYR A 483 28.70 -14.49 -20.00
N ASN A 484 28.30 -14.98 -21.15
CA ASN A 484 28.20 -14.19 -22.38
C ASN A 484 26.91 -14.55 -23.13
N SER A 485 25.78 -14.44 -22.45
CA SER A 485 24.47 -14.74 -23.02
C SER A 485 23.97 -13.63 -23.93
N THR A 486 23.53 -13.98 -25.12
CA THR A 486 22.95 -13.05 -26.08
C THR A 486 21.44 -12.91 -25.92
N VAL A 487 20.78 -13.90 -25.38
CA VAL A 487 19.32 -13.86 -25.13
C VAL A 487 18.94 -14.73 -23.94
N TRP A 488 18.24 -14.12 -23.01
CA TRP A 488 17.58 -14.85 -21.94
C TRP A 488 16.13 -14.37 -21.82
N GLN A 489 15.17 -15.25 -22.11
CA GLN A 489 13.76 -14.90 -22.17
C GLN A 489 12.91 -15.85 -21.33
N TYR A 490 11.98 -15.27 -20.58
CA TYR A 490 10.92 -15.97 -19.88
C TYR A 490 9.56 -15.50 -20.35
N LYS A 491 8.73 -16.41 -20.83
CA LYS A 491 7.37 -16.14 -21.29
C LYS A 491 6.36 -16.88 -20.42
N THR A 492 5.60 -16.12 -19.66
CA THR A 492 4.54 -16.65 -18.78
C THR A 492 3.17 -16.28 -19.35
N ARG A 493 2.24 -17.25 -19.37
CA ARG A 493 0.83 -17.02 -19.70
C ARG A 493 -0.05 -17.75 -18.71
N THR A 494 -1.10 -17.08 -18.23
CA THR A 494 -2.17 -17.73 -17.47
C THR A 494 -3.53 -17.44 -18.08
N PHE A 495 -4.43 -18.41 -17.96
CA PHE A 495 -5.85 -18.29 -18.26
C PHE A 495 -6.62 -18.85 -17.07
N SER A 496 -7.59 -18.11 -16.59
CA SER A 496 -8.32 -18.50 -15.40
C SER A 496 -9.78 -18.12 -15.48
N GLY A 497 -10.63 -19.01 -14.96
CA GLY A 497 -12.03 -18.71 -14.67
C GLY A 497 -12.29 -18.83 -13.18
N TYR A 498 -13.12 -17.95 -12.61
CA TYR A 498 -13.44 -17.98 -11.19
C TYR A 498 -14.88 -17.61 -10.92
N ILE A 499 -15.38 -18.15 -9.82
CA ILE A 499 -16.69 -17.85 -9.26
C ILE A 499 -16.55 -17.64 -7.75
N GLN A 500 -17.20 -16.63 -7.20
CA GLN A 500 -17.24 -16.39 -5.76
C GLN A 500 -18.61 -15.84 -5.38
N ASP A 501 -19.17 -16.33 -4.29
CA ASP A 501 -20.40 -15.80 -3.72
C ASP A 501 -20.20 -15.36 -2.28
N HIS A 502 -20.66 -14.16 -1.97
CA HIS A 502 -20.79 -13.65 -0.62
C HIS A 502 -22.26 -13.77 -0.21
N ILE A 503 -22.50 -14.64 0.74
CA ILE A 503 -23.83 -15.06 1.16
C ILE A 503 -24.16 -14.42 2.51
N THR A 504 -25.26 -13.69 2.61
CA THR A 504 -25.80 -13.20 3.87
C THR A 504 -27.01 -14.07 4.25
N PHE A 505 -26.78 -15.05 5.12
CA PHE A 505 -27.83 -15.95 5.60
C PHE A 505 -28.81 -15.25 6.54
N THR A 506 -28.25 -14.42 7.45
CA THR A 506 -28.98 -13.56 8.38
C THR A 506 -28.17 -12.29 8.62
N GLU A 507 -28.71 -11.32 9.34
CA GLU A 507 -27.92 -10.13 9.74
C GLU A 507 -26.67 -10.48 10.55
N LYS A 508 -26.66 -11.64 11.24
CA LYS A 508 -25.56 -12.09 12.11
C LYS A 508 -24.65 -13.13 11.46
N ILE A 509 -25.10 -13.83 10.44
CA ILE A 509 -24.33 -14.93 9.82
C ILE A 509 -24.15 -14.67 8.34
N LYS A 510 -22.88 -14.57 7.93
CA LYS A 510 -22.48 -14.37 6.54
C LYS A 510 -21.45 -15.42 6.15
N GLY A 511 -21.33 -15.72 4.87
CA GLY A 511 -20.36 -16.64 4.34
C GLY A 511 -19.74 -16.16 3.05
N VAL A 512 -18.63 -16.77 2.68
CA VAL A 512 -18.03 -16.66 1.36
C VAL A 512 -17.63 -18.04 0.90
N ILE A 513 -17.93 -18.36 -0.37
CA ILE A 513 -17.43 -19.54 -1.04
C ILE A 513 -16.93 -19.13 -2.42
N GLY A 514 -15.84 -19.73 -2.86
CA GLY A 514 -15.28 -19.44 -4.17
C GLY A 514 -14.45 -20.59 -4.70
N LEU A 515 -14.37 -20.63 -6.02
CA LEU A 515 -13.57 -21.62 -6.76
C LEU A 515 -12.95 -20.93 -7.97
N ARG A 516 -11.67 -21.18 -8.20
CA ARG A 516 -10.93 -20.76 -9.40
C ARG A 516 -10.29 -21.97 -10.04
N TYR A 517 -10.32 -22.02 -11.35
CA TYR A 517 -9.45 -22.88 -12.16
C TYR A 517 -8.42 -21.98 -12.85
N GLU A 518 -7.16 -22.33 -12.75
CA GLU A 518 -6.08 -21.61 -13.41
C GLU A 518 -5.20 -22.56 -14.20
N LYS A 519 -4.91 -22.18 -15.44
CA LYS A 519 -3.95 -22.85 -16.33
C LYS A 519 -2.75 -21.92 -16.52
N TYR A 520 -1.57 -22.40 -16.20
CA TYR A 520 -0.29 -21.70 -16.29
C TYR A 520 0.58 -22.36 -17.34
N ASN A 521 1.14 -21.55 -18.24
CA ASN A 521 2.10 -21.96 -19.25
C ASN A 521 3.35 -21.11 -19.12
N TYR A 522 4.49 -21.75 -19.07
CA TYR A 522 5.79 -21.12 -18.99
C TYR A 522 6.67 -21.63 -20.13
N LYS A 523 7.44 -20.70 -20.75
CA LYS A 523 8.48 -21.02 -21.73
C LYS A 523 9.71 -20.22 -21.39
N MET A 524 10.86 -20.87 -21.36
CA MET A 524 12.18 -20.25 -21.25
C MET A 524 12.93 -20.47 -22.55
N ARG A 525 13.63 -19.47 -23.02
CA ARG A 525 14.66 -19.55 -24.04
C ARG A 525 15.93 -18.94 -23.49
N TYR A 526 16.99 -19.71 -23.54
CA TYR A 526 18.32 -19.27 -23.16
C TYR A 526 19.27 -19.53 -24.33
N GLU A 527 20.10 -18.56 -24.67
CA GLU A 527 21.10 -18.66 -25.73
C GLU A 527 22.43 -18.15 -25.19
N ASP A 528 23.43 -19.00 -25.16
CA ASP A 528 24.77 -18.71 -24.69
C ASP A 528 25.79 -19.30 -25.66
N SER A 529 26.72 -18.43 -26.17
CA SER A 529 27.84 -18.85 -27.02
C SER A 529 27.45 -19.74 -28.22
N GLY A 530 26.21 -19.57 -28.72
CA GLY A 530 25.66 -20.32 -29.86
C GLY A 530 24.85 -21.56 -29.49
N ASP A 531 24.84 -21.98 -28.23
CA ASP A 531 23.95 -23.00 -27.71
C ASP A 531 22.59 -22.43 -27.34
N VAL A 532 21.51 -23.08 -27.81
CA VAL A 532 20.13 -22.66 -27.53
C VAL A 532 19.45 -23.70 -26.64
N ASP A 533 19.06 -23.34 -25.45
CA ASP A 533 18.27 -24.19 -24.56
C ASP A 533 16.81 -23.66 -24.46
N ASN A 534 15.83 -24.55 -24.53
CA ASN A 534 14.43 -24.22 -24.42
C ASN A 534 13.78 -25.10 -23.36
N ASP A 535 13.06 -24.50 -22.43
CA ASP A 535 12.28 -25.20 -21.42
C ASP A 535 10.81 -24.77 -21.47
N THR A 536 9.90 -25.71 -21.22
CA THR A 536 8.45 -25.45 -21.17
C THR A 536 7.83 -26.18 -20.00
N SER A 537 6.95 -25.49 -19.28
CA SER A 537 6.14 -26.08 -18.22
C SER A 537 4.68 -25.66 -18.41
N GLU A 538 3.78 -26.64 -18.27
CA GLU A 538 2.35 -26.43 -18.26
C GLU A 538 1.76 -27.10 -17.02
N VAL A 539 1.12 -26.31 -16.16
CA VAL A 539 0.47 -26.80 -14.95
C VAL A 539 -0.90 -26.15 -14.78
N SER A 540 -1.80 -26.82 -14.08
CA SER A 540 -3.11 -26.27 -13.74
C SER A 540 -3.48 -26.59 -12.30
N SER A 541 -4.33 -25.74 -11.71
CA SER A 541 -4.75 -25.91 -10.32
C SER A 541 -6.21 -25.46 -10.12
N TRP A 542 -6.90 -26.21 -9.24
CA TRP A 542 -8.17 -25.79 -8.64
C TRP A 542 -7.91 -25.13 -7.30
N ILE A 543 -8.46 -23.94 -7.10
CA ILE A 543 -8.19 -23.07 -5.96
C ILE A 543 -9.49 -22.78 -5.24
N PRO A 544 -9.88 -23.61 -4.25
CA PRO A 544 -11.06 -23.36 -3.42
C PRO A 544 -10.78 -22.34 -2.32
N ARG A 545 -11.84 -21.63 -1.92
CA ARG A 545 -11.89 -20.76 -0.75
C ARG A 545 -13.25 -20.87 -0.09
N ALA A 546 -13.26 -20.89 1.25
CA ALA A 546 -14.48 -20.81 2.05
C ALA A 546 -14.25 -19.98 3.30
N GLY A 547 -15.30 -19.32 3.78
CA GLY A 547 -15.24 -18.54 5.01
C GLY A 547 -16.62 -18.34 5.61
N LEU A 548 -16.67 -18.26 6.93
CA LEU A 548 -17.87 -18.00 7.71
C LEU A 548 -17.61 -16.80 8.64
N ILE A 549 -18.59 -15.93 8.78
CA ILE A 549 -18.54 -14.73 9.63
C ILE A 549 -19.75 -14.75 10.53
N TYR A 550 -19.51 -14.61 11.82
CA TYR A 550 -20.54 -14.44 12.82
C TYR A 550 -20.44 -13.05 13.45
N GLN A 551 -21.50 -12.27 13.39
CA GLN A 551 -21.62 -10.91 13.96
C GLN A 551 -22.58 -10.94 15.15
N PRO A 552 -22.09 -11.22 16.37
CA PRO A 552 -22.95 -11.22 17.58
C PRO A 552 -23.61 -9.86 17.79
N ILE A 553 -22.86 -8.80 17.52
CA ILE A 553 -23.32 -7.40 17.51
C ILE A 553 -22.78 -6.69 16.26
N LYS A 554 -23.42 -5.57 15.90
CA LYS A 554 -23.13 -4.84 14.66
C LYS A 554 -21.66 -4.44 14.48
N ASP A 555 -20.94 -4.21 15.55
CA ASP A 555 -19.58 -3.67 15.53
C ASP A 555 -18.48 -4.75 15.75
N ILE A 556 -18.83 -6.01 15.95
CA ILE A 556 -17.90 -7.12 16.16
C ILE A 556 -18.20 -8.24 15.18
N SER A 557 -17.16 -8.71 14.47
CA SER A 557 -17.21 -9.88 13.58
C SER A 557 -16.17 -10.90 14.02
N VAL A 558 -16.61 -12.14 14.24
CA VAL A 558 -15.75 -13.31 14.40
C VAL A 558 -15.80 -14.09 13.09
N TYR A 559 -14.66 -14.48 12.56
CA TYR A 559 -14.61 -15.22 11.30
C TYR A 559 -13.68 -16.42 11.37
N GLY A 560 -13.98 -17.41 10.53
CA GLY A 560 -13.08 -18.51 10.22
C GLY A 560 -13.00 -18.69 8.71
N SER A 561 -11.82 -19.01 8.16
CA SER A 561 -11.65 -19.22 6.74
C SER A 561 -10.62 -20.30 6.40
N TYR A 562 -10.85 -20.93 5.25
CA TYR A 562 -9.93 -21.81 4.56
C TYR A 562 -9.63 -21.24 3.18
N SER A 563 -8.36 -21.20 2.79
CA SER A 563 -7.93 -20.74 1.47
C SER A 563 -6.75 -21.56 0.96
N VAL A 564 -6.70 -21.75 -0.35
CA VAL A 564 -5.64 -22.44 -1.07
C VAL A 564 -4.93 -21.45 -1.98
N GLY A 565 -3.63 -21.60 -2.11
CA GLY A 565 -2.79 -20.92 -3.08
C GLY A 565 -1.92 -21.93 -3.82
N PHE A 566 -1.39 -21.51 -4.97
CA PHE A 566 -0.38 -22.27 -5.67
C PHE A 566 0.66 -21.35 -6.27
N GLU A 567 1.86 -21.88 -6.48
CA GLU A 567 2.96 -21.21 -7.14
C GLU A 567 3.62 -22.19 -8.12
N PRO A 568 3.57 -21.89 -9.44
CA PRO A 568 4.19 -22.75 -10.42
C PRO A 568 5.70 -22.82 -10.23
N GLN A 569 6.26 -24.00 -10.25
CA GLN A 569 7.69 -24.19 -10.22
C GLN A 569 8.25 -24.09 -11.62
N LYS A 570 9.29 -23.27 -11.77
CA LYS A 570 10.03 -23.15 -13.02
C LYS A 570 11.05 -24.26 -13.06
N SER A 571 10.97 -25.09 -14.08
CA SER A 571 12.06 -26.00 -14.42
C SER A 571 13.18 -25.14 -15.01
N ASN A 572 14.22 -24.90 -14.24
CA ASN A 572 15.36 -24.11 -14.70
C ASN A 572 16.41 -24.98 -15.37
N TYR A 573 16.14 -25.85 -16.24
CA TYR A 573 16.95 -26.79 -16.98
C TYR A 573 16.43 -28.23 -16.85
N PRO A 574 16.37 -28.99 -17.95
CA PRO A 574 16.09 -30.41 -17.93
C PRO A 574 17.04 -31.22 -17.02
N ARG A 575 18.22 -30.67 -16.76
CA ARG A 575 19.26 -31.22 -15.85
C ARG A 575 18.84 -31.27 -14.38
N ASN A 576 17.81 -30.51 -13.98
CA ASN A 576 17.37 -30.43 -12.57
C ASN A 576 16.26 -31.42 -12.20
N GLY A 577 15.76 -32.24 -13.17
CA GLY A 577 14.80 -33.32 -12.91
C GLY A 577 13.33 -32.97 -13.13
N GLY A 578 13.01 -31.75 -13.62
CA GLY A 578 11.63 -31.35 -13.94
C GLY A 578 11.02 -32.09 -15.16
N PRO A 579 9.71 -31.87 -15.48
CA PRO A 579 8.83 -30.87 -14.88
C PRO A 579 8.40 -31.23 -13.45
N PHE A 580 8.16 -30.20 -12.64
CA PHE A 580 7.73 -30.36 -11.24
C PHE A 580 6.26 -29.98 -11.06
N ASP A 581 5.59 -30.65 -10.14
CA ASP A 581 4.29 -30.22 -9.65
C ASP A 581 4.42 -28.82 -9.01
N PRO A 582 3.39 -27.96 -9.10
CA PRO A 582 3.41 -26.64 -8.46
C PRO A 582 3.51 -26.79 -6.94
N GLU A 583 4.18 -25.82 -6.30
CA GLU A 583 4.04 -25.65 -4.87
C GLU A 583 2.59 -25.30 -4.55
N THR A 584 2.02 -25.97 -3.58
CA THR A 584 0.66 -25.73 -3.10
C THR A 584 0.72 -25.19 -1.67
N SER A 585 -0.23 -24.34 -1.33
CA SER A 585 -0.34 -23.85 0.03
C SER A 585 -1.79 -23.90 0.51
N SER A 586 -1.97 -24.25 1.77
CA SER A 586 -3.27 -24.22 2.43
C SER A 586 -3.19 -23.39 3.71
N GLN A 587 -4.22 -22.61 4.00
CA GLN A 587 -4.32 -21.80 5.19
C GLN A 587 -5.65 -22.02 5.89
N PHE A 588 -5.58 -22.17 7.22
CA PHE A 588 -6.69 -21.95 8.12
C PHE A 588 -6.45 -20.67 8.92
N GLU A 589 -7.45 -19.81 8.98
CA GLU A 589 -7.40 -18.56 9.74
C GLU A 589 -8.70 -18.39 10.54
N ILE A 590 -8.55 -17.97 11.80
CA ILE A 590 -9.65 -17.51 12.64
C ILE A 590 -9.31 -16.10 13.14
N GLY A 591 -10.29 -15.21 13.20
CA GLY A 591 -10.03 -13.86 13.67
C GLY A 591 -11.26 -13.14 14.19
N VAL A 592 -10.96 -12.01 14.83
CA VAL A 592 -11.96 -11.06 15.34
C VAL A 592 -11.66 -9.69 14.77
N LYS A 593 -12.68 -9.03 14.25
CA LYS A 593 -12.62 -7.64 13.78
C LYS A 593 -13.64 -6.82 14.57
N SER A 594 -13.26 -5.60 14.91
CA SER A 594 -14.19 -4.70 15.59
C SER A 594 -14.03 -3.25 15.14
N ASP A 595 -15.17 -2.57 15.06
CA ASP A 595 -15.32 -1.14 14.83
C ASP A 595 -15.70 -0.49 16.16
N LEU A 596 -14.74 0.06 16.89
CA LEU A 596 -14.94 0.62 18.21
C LEU A 596 -15.21 2.14 18.15
N PHE A 597 -15.86 2.68 19.20
CA PHE A 597 -16.10 4.13 19.37
C PHE A 597 -16.74 4.78 18.14
N ASN A 598 -17.89 4.26 17.68
CA ASN A 598 -18.59 4.71 16.47
C ASN A 598 -17.71 4.67 15.21
N LYS A 599 -17.00 3.57 15.00
CA LYS A 599 -16.09 3.32 13.87
C LYS A 599 -14.87 4.25 13.81
N ARG A 600 -14.53 4.90 14.92
CA ARG A 600 -13.33 5.75 15.00
C ARG A 600 -12.06 4.93 15.17
N LEU A 601 -12.15 3.72 15.69
CA LEU A 601 -11.04 2.83 15.94
C LEU A 601 -11.38 1.43 15.40
N MET A 602 -10.55 0.91 14.51
CA MET A 602 -10.66 -0.44 13.97
C MET A 602 -9.62 -1.34 14.59
N THR A 603 -10.04 -2.57 14.94
CA THR A 603 -9.11 -3.61 15.40
C THR A 603 -9.28 -4.89 14.61
N THR A 604 -8.20 -5.63 14.45
CA THR A 604 -8.20 -6.98 13.89
C THR A 604 -7.22 -7.84 14.67
N LEU A 605 -7.69 -8.98 15.17
CA LEU A 605 -6.87 -10.05 15.72
C LEU A 605 -7.06 -11.27 14.82
N ALA A 606 -5.97 -11.86 14.33
CA ALA A 606 -6.00 -13.06 13.51
C ALA A 606 -5.00 -14.10 14.02
N LEU A 607 -5.43 -15.36 14.04
CA LEU A 607 -4.58 -16.52 14.26
C LEU A 607 -4.60 -17.35 12.99
N TYR A 608 -3.43 -17.79 12.53
CA TYR A 608 -3.31 -18.50 11.28
C TYR A 608 -2.34 -19.70 11.36
N THR A 609 -2.56 -20.64 10.46
CA THR A 609 -1.58 -21.66 10.11
C THR A 609 -1.57 -21.83 8.60
N ILE A 610 -0.37 -21.83 8.01
CA ILE A 610 -0.13 -22.02 6.58
C ILE A 610 0.80 -23.22 6.43
N VAL A 611 0.47 -24.13 5.52
CA VAL A 611 1.34 -25.24 5.10
C VAL A 611 1.62 -25.04 3.62
N LYS A 612 2.92 -25.00 3.24
CA LYS A 612 3.39 -24.96 1.86
C LYS A 612 4.06 -26.31 1.56
N GLU A 613 3.61 -26.98 0.52
CA GLU A 613 4.04 -28.31 0.11
C GLU A 613 4.68 -28.27 -1.28
N ASN A 614 5.29 -29.39 -1.69
CA ASN A 614 6.00 -29.55 -2.95
C ASN A 614 7.18 -28.59 -3.12
N VAL A 615 7.80 -28.15 -2.03
CA VAL A 615 9.01 -27.33 -2.08
C VAL A 615 10.17 -28.17 -2.63
N LEU A 616 10.93 -27.63 -3.59
CA LEU A 616 12.06 -28.32 -4.19
C LEU A 616 13.18 -28.55 -3.20
N THR A 617 13.56 -29.81 -3.03
CA THR A 617 14.70 -30.26 -2.21
C THR A 617 15.66 -31.09 -3.06
N PRO A 618 16.92 -31.33 -2.66
CA PRO A 618 17.82 -32.22 -3.37
C PRO A 618 17.22 -33.63 -3.56
N ASP A 619 17.47 -34.23 -4.70
CA ASP A 619 17.16 -35.66 -4.93
C ASP A 619 18.17 -36.53 -4.18
N PRO A 620 17.75 -37.31 -3.17
CA PRO A 620 18.67 -38.15 -2.40
C PRO A 620 19.34 -39.28 -3.25
N ASN A 621 18.79 -39.57 -4.43
CA ASN A 621 19.34 -40.58 -5.35
C ASN A 621 20.27 -40.00 -6.41
N ASP A 622 20.51 -38.67 -6.40
CA ASP A 622 21.42 -37.98 -7.32
C ASP A 622 22.76 -37.65 -6.66
N PRO A 623 23.83 -38.42 -6.92
CA PRO A 623 25.15 -38.16 -6.36
C PRO A 623 25.75 -36.83 -6.83
N SER A 624 25.28 -36.28 -7.95
CA SER A 624 25.75 -34.98 -8.47
C SER A 624 25.19 -33.80 -7.70
N GLY A 625 24.13 -33.98 -6.89
CA GLY A 625 23.44 -32.96 -6.14
C GLY A 625 22.68 -31.92 -7.00
N ARG A 626 22.57 -32.15 -8.31
CA ARG A 626 21.94 -31.22 -9.25
C ARG A 626 20.43 -31.42 -9.36
N ARG A 627 19.97 -32.68 -9.28
CA ARG A 627 18.55 -32.98 -9.40
C ARG A 627 17.79 -32.58 -8.16
N ARG A 628 16.54 -32.19 -8.38
CA ARG A 628 15.58 -31.78 -7.33
C ARG A 628 14.36 -32.70 -7.37
N VAL A 629 13.68 -32.77 -6.23
CA VAL A 629 12.38 -33.44 -6.08
C VAL A 629 11.46 -32.55 -5.26
N ALA A 630 10.15 -32.57 -5.56
CA ALA A 630 9.15 -31.72 -4.93
C ALA A 630 8.59 -32.37 -3.64
N THR A 631 9.45 -32.60 -2.64
CA THR A 631 9.10 -33.32 -1.39
C THR A 631 9.17 -32.44 -0.15
N GLY A 632 9.67 -31.22 -0.27
CA GLY A 632 9.83 -30.31 0.85
C GLY A 632 8.50 -29.74 1.36
N GLN A 633 8.49 -29.38 2.65
CA GLN A 633 7.34 -28.75 3.30
C GLN A 633 7.82 -27.66 4.24
N VAL A 634 7.10 -26.53 4.24
CA VAL A 634 7.30 -25.41 5.16
C VAL A 634 5.99 -25.08 5.87
N LYS A 635 6.04 -24.89 7.18
CA LYS A 635 4.86 -24.53 7.97
C LYS A 635 5.07 -23.20 8.67
N SER A 636 4.10 -22.30 8.53
CA SER A 636 4.05 -21.02 9.24
C SER A 636 2.79 -20.94 10.09
N LYS A 637 2.93 -20.52 11.35
CA LYS A 637 1.81 -20.27 12.25
C LYS A 637 2.07 -19.01 13.06
N GLY A 638 1.01 -18.27 13.38
CA GLY A 638 1.21 -17.02 14.10
C GLY A 638 -0.05 -16.32 14.54
N VAL A 639 0.19 -15.16 15.15
CA VAL A 639 -0.82 -14.25 15.67
C VAL A 639 -0.52 -12.85 15.14
N GLU A 640 -1.52 -12.16 14.63
CA GLU A 640 -1.41 -10.78 14.16
C GLU A 640 -2.46 -9.92 14.85
N PHE A 641 -2.05 -8.78 15.34
CA PHE A 641 -2.93 -7.77 15.91
C PHE A 641 -2.70 -6.42 15.23
N ASN A 642 -3.79 -5.78 14.80
CA ASN A 642 -3.79 -4.43 14.25
C ASN A 642 -4.79 -3.58 15.00
N LEU A 643 -4.40 -2.35 15.31
CA LEU A 643 -5.26 -1.31 15.86
C LEU A 643 -4.96 -0.02 15.12
N THR A 644 -5.97 0.60 14.50
CA THR A 644 -5.80 1.83 13.75
C THR A 644 -7.01 2.74 13.89
N GLY A 645 -6.80 4.03 14.06
CA GLY A 645 -7.87 5.01 14.13
C GLY A 645 -7.60 6.19 15.04
N ASN A 646 -8.68 6.82 15.48
CA ASN A 646 -8.66 8.02 16.31
C ASN A 646 -9.24 7.71 17.68
N ILE A 647 -8.41 7.79 18.73
CA ILE A 647 -8.85 7.64 20.13
C ILE A 647 -9.75 8.82 20.52
N THR A 648 -9.34 10.01 20.12
CA THR A 648 -10.14 11.25 20.22
C THR A 648 -10.10 11.99 18.87
N ASP A 649 -10.77 13.13 18.73
CA ASP A 649 -10.70 13.95 17.51
C ASP A 649 -9.27 14.49 17.24
N ASN A 650 -8.45 14.52 18.27
CA ASN A 650 -7.12 15.07 18.25
C ASN A 650 -6.02 14.02 18.30
N TRP A 651 -6.32 12.81 18.76
CA TRP A 651 -5.34 11.78 19.02
C TRP A 651 -5.58 10.55 18.13
N ALA A 652 -4.66 10.30 17.21
CA ALA A 652 -4.67 9.17 16.31
C ALA A 652 -3.59 8.15 16.69
N VAL A 653 -3.87 6.87 16.43
CA VAL A 653 -2.97 5.76 16.73
C VAL A 653 -3.01 4.70 15.63
N LEU A 654 -1.85 4.14 15.34
CA LEU A 654 -1.67 2.91 14.58
C LEU A 654 -0.73 2.03 15.41
N PHE A 655 -1.18 0.83 15.76
CA PHE A 655 -0.38 -0.17 16.46
C PHE A 655 -0.50 -1.52 15.77
N ASN A 656 0.62 -2.17 15.55
CA ASN A 656 0.69 -3.49 14.94
C ASN A 656 1.60 -4.39 15.76
N TYR A 657 1.19 -5.63 15.93
CA TYR A 657 2.00 -6.70 16.48
C TYR A 657 1.83 -7.96 15.65
N ALA A 658 2.92 -8.66 15.39
CA ALA A 658 2.89 -9.99 14.78
C ALA A 658 3.86 -10.92 15.50
N TYR A 659 3.35 -12.09 15.84
CA TYR A 659 4.14 -13.26 16.17
C TYR A 659 4.10 -14.23 15.00
N ASN A 660 5.23 -14.69 14.51
CA ASN A 660 5.33 -15.61 13.40
C ASN A 660 6.36 -16.71 13.71
N ASN A 661 5.94 -17.96 13.68
CA ASN A 661 6.83 -19.09 13.74
C ASN A 661 6.76 -19.86 12.42
N ILE A 662 7.80 -19.76 11.62
CA ILE A 662 7.94 -20.47 10.35
C ILE A 662 9.14 -21.43 10.42
N GLU A 663 8.94 -22.66 9.94
CA GLU A 663 9.95 -23.70 9.99
C GLU A 663 9.86 -24.63 8.78
N VAL A 664 10.97 -25.15 8.34
CA VAL A 664 11.06 -26.27 7.39
C VAL A 664 10.67 -27.53 8.14
N THR A 665 9.60 -28.20 7.71
CA THR A 665 9.08 -29.42 8.34
C THR A 665 9.45 -30.69 7.57
N LYS A 666 9.78 -30.57 6.25
CA LYS A 666 10.32 -31.65 5.43
C LYS A 666 11.38 -31.08 4.48
N SER A 667 12.52 -31.73 4.39
CA SER A 667 13.59 -31.47 3.42
C SER A 667 14.45 -32.71 3.29
N ASN A 668 14.99 -32.95 2.09
CA ASN A 668 16.01 -33.96 1.86
C ASN A 668 17.44 -33.43 2.10
N ARG A 669 17.58 -32.13 2.38
CA ARG A 669 18.86 -31.57 2.76
C ARG A 669 19.08 -31.76 4.27
N GLU A 670 20.21 -32.34 4.60
CA GLU A 670 20.58 -32.57 6.00
C GLU A 670 20.65 -31.24 6.79
N GLY A 671 20.12 -31.25 8.01
CA GLY A 671 20.14 -30.09 8.91
C GLY A 671 19.18 -28.96 8.58
N GLU A 672 18.32 -29.04 7.54
CA GLU A 672 17.30 -28.00 7.24
C GLU A 672 16.02 -28.17 8.06
N VAL A 673 15.62 -29.39 8.39
CA VAL A 673 14.38 -29.62 9.15
C VAL A 673 14.50 -28.99 10.54
N GLY A 674 13.49 -28.20 10.90
CA GLY A 674 13.47 -27.40 12.14
C GLY A 674 14.12 -26.03 12.04
N LYS A 675 14.86 -25.69 10.95
CA LYS A 675 15.36 -24.34 10.74
C LYS A 675 14.22 -23.36 10.44
N THR A 676 14.39 -22.15 10.94
CA THR A 676 13.53 -21.02 10.61
C THR A 676 13.80 -20.56 9.19
N PHE A 677 12.77 -20.12 8.48
CA PHE A 677 12.91 -19.57 7.12
C PHE A 677 13.57 -18.18 7.16
N GLY A 678 14.35 -17.84 6.12
CA GLY A 678 15.21 -16.66 6.12
C GLY A 678 14.46 -15.32 6.16
N ASN A 679 15.07 -14.34 6.82
CA ASN A 679 14.55 -12.98 7.04
C ASN A 679 13.19 -12.90 7.77
N ALA A 680 12.74 -13.95 8.42
CA ALA A 680 11.47 -14.03 9.12
C ALA A 680 11.65 -13.83 10.64
N PRO A 681 11.41 -12.62 11.19
CA PRO A 681 11.50 -12.40 12.63
C PRO A 681 10.33 -13.10 13.35
N LYS A 682 10.60 -13.62 14.57
CA LYS A 682 9.52 -14.19 15.40
C LYS A 682 8.56 -13.13 15.92
N HIS A 683 9.10 -11.97 16.32
CA HIS A 683 8.29 -10.85 16.84
C HIS A 683 8.54 -9.61 15.99
N LEU A 684 7.45 -8.96 15.61
CA LEU A 684 7.46 -7.68 14.92
C LEU A 684 6.45 -6.77 15.61
N MET A 685 6.85 -5.56 15.96
CA MET A 685 5.97 -4.58 16.61
C MET A 685 6.21 -3.19 16.01
N ASN A 686 5.12 -2.45 15.83
CA ASN A 686 5.17 -1.07 15.35
C ASN A 686 4.08 -0.24 16.02
N LEU A 687 4.45 0.95 16.47
CA LEU A 687 3.56 1.97 16.98
C LEU A 687 3.83 3.27 16.22
N TRP A 688 2.77 3.94 15.80
CA TRP A 688 2.78 5.32 15.36
C TRP A 688 1.60 6.05 15.99
N THR A 689 1.83 7.20 16.62
CA THR A 689 0.78 7.99 17.26
C THR A 689 1.00 9.48 17.03
N THR A 690 -0.08 10.22 16.85
CA THR A 690 -0.03 11.67 16.63
C THR A 690 -1.09 12.37 17.44
N TYR A 691 -0.75 13.57 17.93
CA TYR A 691 -1.67 14.45 18.64
C TYR A 691 -1.68 15.83 17.98
N LYS A 692 -2.87 16.32 17.64
CA LYS A 692 -3.09 17.62 17.00
C LYS A 692 -3.72 18.59 17.99
N ILE A 693 -3.17 19.80 18.13
CA ILE A 693 -3.74 20.89 18.91
C ILE A 693 -4.73 21.65 18.02
N ASN A 694 -6.00 21.68 18.41
CA ASN A 694 -7.08 22.30 17.62
C ASN A 694 -7.59 23.63 18.21
N LYS A 695 -7.00 24.12 19.31
CA LYS A 695 -7.44 25.36 19.99
C LYS A 695 -6.25 26.16 20.54
N GLY A 696 -6.47 27.43 20.80
CA GLY A 696 -5.47 28.32 21.42
C GLY A 696 -4.36 28.75 20.48
N VAL A 697 -3.27 29.24 21.03
CA VAL A 697 -2.12 29.81 20.29
C VAL A 697 -1.42 28.79 19.44
N PHE A 698 -1.45 27.53 19.84
CA PHE A 698 -0.85 26.39 19.13
C PHE A 698 -1.82 25.67 18.20
N ASN A 699 -2.96 26.26 17.86
CA ASN A 699 -3.90 25.66 16.91
C ASN A 699 -3.21 25.35 15.58
N GLY A 700 -3.34 24.11 15.10
CA GLY A 700 -2.68 23.62 13.89
C GLY A 700 -1.35 22.89 14.14
N LEU A 701 -0.80 22.95 15.36
CA LEU A 701 0.38 22.17 15.73
C LEU A 701 0.00 20.69 15.89
N LYS A 702 0.76 19.80 15.25
CA LYS A 702 0.66 18.35 15.40
C LYS A 702 2.03 17.80 15.72
N PHE A 703 2.14 16.93 16.71
CA PHE A 703 3.34 16.19 17.03
C PHE A 703 3.02 14.71 17.08
N GLY A 704 4.00 13.91 16.82
CA GLY A 704 3.84 12.46 16.82
C GLY A 704 5.17 11.74 16.89
N GLY A 705 5.08 10.44 17.03
CA GLY A 705 6.23 9.58 17.06
C GLY A 705 5.81 8.12 17.16
N GLY A 706 6.79 7.27 17.09
CA GLY A 706 6.57 5.85 17.16
C GLY A 706 7.86 5.06 17.28
N PHE A 707 7.68 3.76 17.35
CA PHE A 707 8.81 2.83 17.32
C PHE A 707 8.51 1.64 16.42
N ARG A 708 9.57 1.03 15.91
CA ARG A 708 9.54 -0.25 15.22
C ARG A 708 10.54 -1.20 15.88
N PHE A 709 10.04 -2.34 16.36
CA PHE A 709 10.83 -3.46 16.85
C PHE A 709 10.83 -4.59 15.83
N VAL A 710 11.99 -5.12 15.50
CA VAL A 710 12.18 -6.31 14.65
C VAL A 710 13.07 -7.27 15.44
N ASP A 711 12.59 -8.48 15.66
CA ASP A 711 13.31 -9.53 16.36
C ASP A 711 14.48 -10.07 15.53
N LYS A 712 15.35 -10.83 16.16
CA LYS A 712 16.46 -11.50 15.50
C LYS A 712 15.98 -12.47 14.40
N ARG A 713 16.81 -12.68 13.39
CA ARG A 713 16.52 -13.54 12.24
C ARG A 713 17.81 -14.01 11.57
N ILE A 714 17.69 -14.93 10.61
CA ILE A 714 18.83 -15.43 9.82
C ILE A 714 18.71 -14.95 8.36
N PRO A 715 19.81 -14.97 7.56
CA PRO A 715 19.77 -14.70 6.11
C PRO A 715 18.86 -15.65 5.33
N TYR A 716 18.56 -15.28 4.08
CA TYR A 716 17.70 -16.08 3.19
C TYR A 716 18.32 -17.46 2.86
N THR A 717 19.64 -17.55 2.75
CA THR A 717 20.38 -18.80 2.48
C THR A 717 20.41 -19.79 3.65
N LEU A 718 19.72 -19.50 4.74
CA LEU A 718 19.62 -20.33 5.96
C LEU A 718 20.98 -20.61 6.64
N GLU A 719 21.94 -19.71 6.45
CA GLU A 719 23.23 -19.73 7.14
C GLU A 719 23.07 -19.51 8.65
N ASP A 720 23.98 -20.04 9.43
CA ASP A 720 23.96 -19.95 10.89
C ASP A 720 24.54 -18.61 11.43
N ILE A 721 24.28 -17.51 10.68
CA ILE A 721 24.60 -16.15 11.11
C ILE A 721 23.32 -15.45 11.60
N GLU A 722 23.39 -14.79 12.75
CA GLU A 722 22.23 -14.10 13.32
C GLU A 722 22.26 -12.61 12.95
N LEU A 723 21.17 -12.14 12.34
CA LEU A 723 20.89 -10.72 12.18
C LEU A 723 20.26 -10.20 13.47
N PRO A 724 20.92 -9.30 14.23
CA PRO A 724 20.48 -8.89 15.56
C PRO A 724 19.12 -8.20 15.55
N ALA A 725 18.38 -8.35 16.65
CA ALA A 725 17.16 -7.60 16.90
C ALA A 725 17.45 -6.08 17.02
N TYR A 726 16.48 -5.27 16.61
CA TYR A 726 16.60 -3.81 16.74
C TYR A 726 15.29 -3.11 17.04
N THR A 727 15.41 -1.93 17.67
CA THR A 727 14.32 -0.97 17.84
C THR A 727 14.72 0.36 17.25
N ILE A 728 13.87 0.90 16.36
CA ILE A 728 14.03 2.23 15.76
C ILE A 728 12.97 3.14 16.35
N LEU A 729 13.37 4.35 16.72
CA LEU A 729 12.47 5.40 17.22
C LEU A 729 12.41 6.54 16.19
N ASP A 730 11.19 6.99 15.89
CA ASP A 730 10.92 8.08 14.97
C ASP A 730 10.06 9.14 15.64
N ALA A 731 10.20 10.42 15.23
CA ALA A 731 9.36 11.52 15.68
C ALA A 731 9.02 12.47 14.54
N MET A 732 7.90 13.17 14.69
CA MET A 732 7.48 14.22 13.78
C MET A 732 6.93 15.44 14.53
N LEU A 733 7.11 16.61 13.92
CA LEU A 733 6.45 17.85 14.28
C LEU A 733 5.91 18.51 13.02
N SER A 734 4.66 18.93 13.00
CA SER A 734 4.12 19.71 11.89
C SER A 734 3.24 20.86 12.37
N TYR A 735 3.23 21.92 11.58
CA TYR A 735 2.41 23.09 11.85
C TYR A 735 1.64 23.49 10.60
N THR A 736 0.30 23.53 10.73
CA THR A 736 -0.59 23.88 9.63
C THR A 736 -1.12 25.29 9.83
N VAL A 737 -0.83 26.18 8.87
CA VAL A 737 -1.34 27.55 8.82
C VAL A 737 -2.10 27.73 7.51
N LYS A 738 -3.41 27.97 7.61
CA LYS A 738 -4.30 28.09 6.44
C LYS A 738 -4.15 26.86 5.51
N LYS A 739 -3.56 27.04 4.34
CA LYS A 739 -3.38 26.04 3.29
C LYS A 739 -1.98 25.41 3.26
N ALA A 740 -1.08 25.85 4.11
CA ALA A 740 0.30 25.41 4.18
C ALA A 740 0.54 24.56 5.43
N THR A 741 1.23 23.44 5.29
CA THR A 741 1.73 22.63 6.40
C THR A 741 3.24 22.47 6.27
N ILE A 742 3.98 22.94 7.29
CA ILE A 742 5.41 22.67 7.41
C ILE A 742 5.56 21.46 8.33
N SER A 743 6.41 20.51 7.96
CA SER A 743 6.65 19.29 8.73
C SER A 743 8.15 19.00 8.87
N VAL A 744 8.53 18.47 10.02
CA VAL A 744 9.87 18.01 10.35
C VAL A 744 9.75 16.58 10.86
N ASN A 745 10.45 15.66 10.22
CA ASN A 745 10.49 14.24 10.61
C ASN A 745 11.93 13.87 10.93
N LEU A 746 12.12 13.22 12.07
CA LEU A 746 13.40 12.67 12.50
C LEU A 746 13.24 11.15 12.65
N TYR A 747 13.95 10.40 11.80
CA TYR A 747 13.93 8.93 11.80
C TYR A 747 15.19 8.39 12.48
N ASN A 748 15.06 7.21 13.09
CA ASN A 748 16.14 6.56 13.83
C ASN A 748 16.83 7.54 14.81
N ILE A 749 16.07 8.16 15.70
CA ILE A 749 16.52 9.22 16.63
C ILE A 749 17.76 8.77 17.41
N THR A 750 17.79 7.50 17.82
CA THR A 750 18.88 6.91 18.60
C THR A 750 20.12 6.58 17.78
N ASN A 751 20.07 6.76 16.46
CA ASN A 751 21.12 6.37 15.51
C ASN A 751 21.53 4.90 15.67
N LYS A 752 20.56 4.01 15.88
CA LYS A 752 20.80 2.58 16.05
C LYS A 752 21.30 1.96 14.76
N LYS A 753 22.49 1.35 14.78
CA LYS A 753 22.98 0.48 13.71
C LYS A 753 22.10 -0.77 13.64
N HIS A 754 21.66 -1.13 12.45
CA HIS A 754 20.80 -2.29 12.24
C HIS A 754 20.89 -2.83 10.81
N ILE A 755 20.48 -4.07 10.62
CA ILE A 755 20.42 -4.75 9.33
C ILE A 755 18.96 -4.86 8.92
N LEU A 756 18.60 -4.40 7.72
CA LEU A 756 17.23 -4.55 7.16
C LEU A 756 16.92 -6.00 6.83
N GLY A 757 17.89 -6.71 6.25
CA GLY A 757 17.82 -8.11 5.87
C GLY A 757 19.12 -8.55 5.25
N ALA A 758 19.20 -9.81 4.88
CA ALA A 758 20.36 -10.38 4.22
C ALA A 758 19.93 -11.49 3.25
N TYR A 759 20.60 -11.54 2.10
CA TYR A 759 20.49 -12.72 1.23
C TYR A 759 21.40 -13.83 1.78
N SER A 760 22.64 -13.49 2.07
CA SER A 760 23.68 -14.37 2.60
C SER A 760 24.53 -13.61 3.60
N SER A 761 25.55 -14.26 4.19
CA SER A 761 26.52 -13.64 5.07
C SER A 761 27.36 -12.54 4.39
N TRP A 762 27.49 -12.57 3.08
CA TRP A 762 28.25 -11.55 2.30
C TRP A 762 27.36 -10.51 1.61
N GLN A 763 26.04 -10.53 1.84
CA GLN A 763 25.09 -9.56 1.27
C GLN A 763 24.13 -9.05 2.35
N LEU A 764 24.68 -8.37 3.35
CA LEU A 764 23.94 -7.71 4.43
C LEU A 764 23.45 -6.33 3.97
N ARG A 765 22.19 -6.00 4.23
CA ARG A 765 21.58 -4.70 3.90
C ARG A 765 21.58 -3.80 5.12
N PRO A 766 22.39 -2.73 5.15
CA PRO A 766 22.39 -1.81 6.27
C PRO A 766 21.08 -0.99 6.30
N GLY A 767 20.59 -0.75 7.49
CA GLY A 767 19.48 0.17 7.70
C GLY A 767 19.96 1.63 7.80
N ASN A 768 19.07 2.56 7.48
CA ASN A 768 19.40 3.98 7.50
C ASN A 768 19.83 4.46 8.90
N PRO A 769 20.88 5.26 9.02
CA PRO A 769 21.24 5.96 10.26
C PRO A 769 20.18 7.03 10.56
N ARG A 770 20.43 7.86 11.59
CA ARG A 770 19.56 9.00 11.89
C ARG A 770 19.42 9.91 10.68
N THR A 771 18.15 10.19 10.31
CA THR A 771 17.78 10.91 9.09
C THR A 771 16.77 12.00 9.42
N LEU A 772 17.02 13.21 8.91
CA LEU A 772 16.11 14.35 9.02
C LEU A 772 15.43 14.61 7.66
N ARG A 773 14.12 14.89 7.67
CA ARG A 773 13.37 15.45 6.52
C ARG A 773 12.56 16.66 6.96
N ILE A 774 12.57 17.72 6.14
CA ILE A 774 11.77 18.92 6.30
C ILE A 774 10.93 19.08 5.05
N GLY A 775 9.63 19.25 5.21
CA GLY A 775 8.70 19.35 4.09
C GLY A 775 7.72 20.51 4.20
N LEU A 776 7.28 20.98 3.05
CA LEU A 776 6.21 21.95 2.87
C LEU A 776 5.13 21.31 2.00
N ASP A 777 3.92 21.19 2.54
CA ASP A 777 2.70 20.77 1.82
C ASP A 777 1.79 21.98 1.66
N TYR A 778 1.42 22.31 0.42
CA TYR A 778 0.55 23.44 0.12
C TYR A 778 -0.64 23.01 -0.74
N THR A 779 -1.85 23.23 -0.23
CA THR A 779 -3.12 22.95 -0.93
C THR A 779 -3.76 24.28 -1.34
N PHE A 780 -4.14 24.50 -2.59
CA PHE A 780 -4.66 25.79 -3.10
C PHE A 780 -5.91 25.65 -3.99
#